data_bc54bc24f5c02d27400eff6945ec6796
#
_entry.id   bc54bc24f5c02d27400eff6945ec6796
#
_cell.length_a   1.000
_cell.length_b   1.000
_cell.length_c   1.000
_cell.angle_alpha   90.00
_cell.angle_beta   90.00
_cell.angle_gamma   90.00
#
_symmetry.space_group_name_H-M   'P 1'
#
loop_
_entity.id
_entity.type
_entity.pdbx_description
1 polymer ?
#
loop_
_entity_poly.entity_id
_entity_poly.type
_entity_poly.pdbx_seq_one_letter_code
_entity_poly.pdbx_strand_id
1 'polypeptide(L)'
;FHGLTVECIDYYKPNSIERKKAYQADIAYGTNNEFGFDYLRDNMAKRAEDLVQRKLNYSIVDEVDSVLIDDARTPLIISGPTPQGDKHEYNEYKSKISNLVNVQKKYITSTLSEAKKLIINGKKDEGGFNLLRVFRGLPRNKALIKYLSEEGIRALLQKTENYYMQDQNKEMHKVDQELYFVIDEKNNSIELTEKGIQLMTTSTEDRNFFILPNVGNEIAQIDNSSKSEVEKAKNKETILRDFAVKSERIHTINQLLKAYTLFEKDVEYVVMDNKVKIVDEQTGRIMDGRRYSDGLHQAIEAKENVKIEAATQTYATVTLQNYFRMYNKISGMTGTAETEAGEFWEIYKLDVVAIPTNKPIARNDKNDLVYKTNREKYNAIIEEVTKLSKEGRPVLVGTTSVEISELLSKVLNRGGIKHNVLNAKMHQKEADIVSYAGKESSVTIATNMAGRGTDIKLSEPVKKVGGLAIIGTERHDSRRVDRQLRGRSGRQGDPGSSQFYVSLEDKLMRLFGSERIAKLMDRMGLEDGEVIQHSMVSKSIERAQKKVEENNFGIRKRLLEYDDVMNQQREVIYKKRRHALHGDRLSVDIANMIYDTCESLVAEWHDLKDYNSFELDLIRILAIQSPVSENKFKDASIEEISELVYKKCYENYKHKSELIAQKTYPVIKDIFENKSATFENIIIPFTDGIKTLQIVTNLKEANDSKGENIAKSIEKSVMLAIIDDVWKEHLREMDDLKQSVQNAVYEQKDPLLIYKFESFELFKTLIEKINKEIVTFLLKATLPTKTSAQEERYESQINLQTSRPEQSINTNASQSEQPQKTQPIKVEQKAGRNEKVTITNGSETRELKWKKAQPLVESGKWTRI
;
A
#
# COMPACT_ATOMS: atom_id res chain seq x y z
N PHE A 1 21.96 -29.77 -16.31
CA PHE A 1 21.40 -30.60 -17.38
C PHE A 1 21.64 -30.00 -18.76
N HIS A 2 21.30 -28.70 -18.90
CA HIS A 2 21.38 -28.01 -20.20
C HIS A 2 22.59 -27.09 -20.33
N GLY A 3 23.53 -27.12 -19.37
CA GLY A 3 24.71 -26.23 -19.37
C GLY A 3 24.40 -24.75 -19.10
N LEU A 4 23.18 -24.44 -18.63
CA LEU A 4 22.77 -23.10 -18.26
C LEU A 4 23.12 -22.79 -16.83
N THR A 5 23.51 -21.56 -16.56
CA THR A 5 23.73 -21.03 -15.21
C THR A 5 22.41 -20.61 -14.60
N VAL A 6 22.18 -20.94 -13.32
CA VAL A 6 20.95 -20.62 -12.58
C VAL A 6 21.31 -20.02 -11.25
N GLU A 7 20.74 -18.86 -10.93
CA GLU A 7 21.00 -18.15 -9.68
C GLU A 7 19.71 -17.60 -9.05
N CYS A 8 19.70 -17.55 -7.71
CA CYS A 8 18.60 -16.99 -6.94
C CYS A 8 18.95 -15.60 -6.40
N ILE A 9 18.17 -14.59 -6.77
CA ILE A 9 18.43 -13.20 -6.34
C ILE A 9 18.15 -13.00 -4.84
N ASP A 10 17.24 -13.79 -4.25
CA ASP A 10 16.79 -13.62 -2.87
C ASP A 10 17.87 -13.96 -1.84
N TYR A 11 18.92 -14.68 -2.23
CA TYR A 11 20.05 -14.97 -1.35
C TYR A 11 20.97 -13.78 -1.10
N TYR A 12 20.89 -12.75 -1.94
CA TYR A 12 21.83 -11.64 -1.94
C TYR A 12 21.17 -10.33 -1.52
N LYS A 13 21.93 -9.49 -0.83
CA LYS A 13 21.44 -8.17 -0.40
C LYS A 13 21.12 -7.29 -1.62
N PRO A 14 20.10 -6.42 -1.55
CA PRO A 14 19.84 -5.41 -2.57
C PRO A 14 21.10 -4.59 -2.89
N ASN A 15 21.27 -4.24 -4.17
CA ASN A 15 22.39 -3.42 -4.69
C ASN A 15 23.79 -4.03 -4.45
N SER A 16 23.90 -5.32 -4.10
CA SER A 16 25.21 -5.98 -3.94
C SER A 16 25.77 -6.44 -5.28
N ILE A 17 27.10 -6.62 -5.32
CA ILE A 17 27.82 -7.17 -6.49
C ILE A 17 27.36 -8.60 -6.78
N GLU A 18 27.13 -9.38 -5.73
CA GLU A 18 26.65 -10.76 -5.81
C GLU A 18 25.26 -10.82 -6.44
N ARG A 19 24.35 -9.89 -6.08
CA ARG A 19 23.01 -9.79 -6.67
C ARG A 19 23.09 -9.41 -8.15
N LYS A 20 23.99 -8.51 -8.51
CA LYS A 20 24.28 -8.17 -9.92
C LYS A 20 24.78 -9.36 -10.70
N LYS A 21 25.68 -10.20 -10.12
CA LYS A 21 26.14 -11.44 -10.74
C LYS A 21 25.00 -12.45 -10.91
N ALA A 22 24.10 -12.55 -9.94
CA ALA A 22 22.94 -13.43 -10.03
C ALA A 22 22.02 -13.03 -11.21
N TYR A 23 21.84 -11.74 -11.49
CA TYR A 23 21.14 -11.29 -12.69
C TYR A 23 21.88 -11.57 -14.01
N GLN A 24 23.17 -11.83 -13.98
CA GLN A 24 23.97 -12.20 -15.17
C GLN A 24 23.85 -13.68 -15.54
N ALA A 25 23.31 -14.53 -14.66
CA ALA A 25 23.03 -15.92 -14.97
C ALA A 25 22.05 -16.06 -16.14
N ASP A 26 22.06 -17.17 -16.83
CA ASP A 26 21.13 -17.46 -17.93
C ASP A 26 19.69 -17.47 -17.43
N ILE A 27 19.47 -18.02 -16.22
CA ILE A 27 18.18 -18.03 -15.55
C ILE A 27 18.37 -17.42 -14.15
N ALA A 28 17.74 -16.28 -13.91
CA ALA A 28 17.63 -15.65 -12.60
C ALA A 28 16.23 -15.93 -12.05
N TYR A 29 16.12 -16.47 -10.83
CA TYR A 29 14.84 -16.66 -10.16
C TYR A 29 14.82 -16.02 -8.78
N GLY A 30 13.63 -15.77 -8.27
CA GLY A 30 13.39 -15.11 -6.98
C GLY A 30 11.93 -14.78 -6.78
N THR A 31 11.62 -14.09 -5.70
CA THR A 31 10.24 -13.63 -5.42
C THR A 31 9.87 -12.47 -6.36
N ASN A 32 8.60 -12.47 -6.80
CA ASN A 32 8.05 -11.45 -7.70
C ASN A 32 8.32 -10.01 -7.25
N ASN A 33 8.15 -9.75 -5.94
CA ASN A 33 8.34 -8.42 -5.37
C ASN A 33 9.80 -7.94 -5.48
N GLU A 34 10.78 -8.84 -5.29
CA GLU A 34 12.19 -8.45 -5.37
C GLU A 34 12.62 -7.98 -6.75
N PHE A 35 12.13 -8.65 -7.78
CA PHE A 35 12.36 -8.19 -9.15
C PHE A 35 11.80 -6.79 -9.37
N GLY A 36 10.58 -6.51 -8.89
CA GLY A 36 9.98 -5.20 -8.99
C GLY A 36 10.67 -4.14 -8.13
N PHE A 37 11.13 -4.50 -6.92
CA PHE A 37 11.90 -3.57 -6.09
C PHE A 37 13.28 -3.27 -6.68
N ASP A 38 13.95 -4.25 -7.28
CA ASP A 38 15.22 -4.01 -7.98
C ASP A 38 15.03 -3.07 -9.18
N TYR A 39 13.91 -3.22 -9.91
CA TYR A 39 13.56 -2.27 -10.96
C TYR A 39 13.42 -0.84 -10.42
N LEU A 40 12.73 -0.66 -9.29
CA LEU A 40 12.59 0.66 -8.68
C LEU A 40 13.95 1.19 -8.18
N ARG A 41 14.77 0.34 -7.54
CA ARG A 41 16.12 0.72 -7.06
C ARG A 41 17.03 1.12 -8.21
N ASP A 42 17.01 0.39 -9.32
CA ASP A 42 17.79 0.71 -10.51
C ASP A 42 17.40 2.07 -11.10
N ASN A 43 16.09 2.40 -11.06
CA ASN A 43 15.62 3.71 -11.51
C ASN A 43 15.86 4.84 -10.49
N MET A 44 16.36 4.53 -9.30
CA MET A 44 16.83 5.49 -8.29
C MET A 44 18.36 5.52 -8.16
N ALA A 45 19.09 4.67 -8.90
CA ALA A 45 20.53 4.54 -8.82
C ALA A 45 21.22 5.85 -9.26
N LYS A 46 22.27 6.25 -8.53
CA LYS A 46 23.06 7.47 -8.84
C LYS A 46 24.25 7.19 -9.75
N ARG A 47 24.65 5.94 -9.88
CA ARG A 47 25.77 5.50 -10.72
C ARG A 47 25.35 4.33 -11.59
N ALA A 48 25.85 4.25 -12.82
CA ALA A 48 25.56 3.16 -13.74
C ALA A 48 26.06 1.79 -13.22
N GLU A 49 27.09 1.80 -12.38
CA GLU A 49 27.66 0.58 -11.76
C GLU A 49 26.72 -0.06 -10.75
N ASP A 50 25.85 0.75 -10.11
CA ASP A 50 24.89 0.29 -9.10
C ASP A 50 23.67 -0.42 -9.73
N LEU A 51 23.51 -0.37 -11.04
CA LEU A 51 22.43 -1.09 -11.74
C LEU A 51 22.65 -2.59 -11.67
N VAL A 52 21.62 -3.32 -11.26
CA VAL A 52 21.67 -4.78 -11.09
C VAL A 52 20.92 -5.54 -12.18
N GLN A 53 19.79 -5.02 -12.66
CA GLN A 53 18.95 -5.70 -13.65
C GLN A 53 19.47 -5.56 -15.09
N ARG A 54 19.17 -6.60 -15.89
CA ARG A 54 19.32 -6.58 -17.35
C ARG A 54 18.04 -6.15 -18.05
N LYS A 55 18.02 -6.14 -19.38
CA LYS A 55 16.80 -5.93 -20.17
C LYS A 55 15.76 -7.00 -19.81
N LEU A 56 14.53 -6.58 -19.62
CA LEU A 56 13.40 -7.45 -19.30
C LEU A 56 12.95 -8.18 -20.58
N ASN A 57 13.47 -9.39 -20.80
CA ASN A 57 13.22 -10.13 -22.03
C ASN A 57 12.11 -11.16 -21.87
N TYR A 58 12.28 -12.16 -21.00
CA TYR A 58 11.32 -13.24 -20.82
C TYR A 58 11.12 -13.53 -19.32
N SER A 59 9.88 -13.63 -18.92
CA SER A 59 9.50 -14.00 -17.55
C SER A 59 8.60 -15.22 -17.57
N ILE A 60 8.89 -16.19 -16.69
CA ILE A 60 8.02 -17.32 -16.36
C ILE A 60 7.57 -17.13 -14.93
N VAL A 61 6.25 -16.99 -14.73
CA VAL A 61 5.66 -16.73 -13.40
C VAL A 61 5.01 -17.99 -12.90
N ASP A 62 5.57 -18.57 -11.82
CA ASP A 62 4.92 -19.68 -11.11
C ASP A 62 3.82 -19.14 -10.20
N GLU A 63 2.74 -19.93 -10.03
CA GLU A 63 1.54 -19.50 -9.32
C GLU A 63 1.04 -18.13 -9.85
N VAL A 64 0.94 -18.03 -11.18
CA VAL A 64 0.70 -16.77 -11.91
C VAL A 64 -0.58 -16.06 -11.49
N ASP A 65 -1.58 -16.79 -11.06
CA ASP A 65 -2.84 -16.24 -10.54
C ASP A 65 -2.65 -15.50 -9.21
N SER A 66 -1.72 -15.95 -8.35
CA SER A 66 -1.35 -15.20 -7.15
C SER A 66 -0.68 -13.88 -7.49
N VAL A 67 0.31 -13.94 -8.36
CA VAL A 67 1.15 -12.79 -8.68
C VAL A 67 0.38 -11.74 -9.49
N LEU A 68 -0.35 -12.19 -10.53
CA LEU A 68 -0.96 -11.27 -11.51
C LEU A 68 -2.41 -10.92 -11.21
N ILE A 69 -3.08 -11.62 -10.29
CA ILE A 69 -4.45 -11.34 -9.88
C ILE A 69 -4.52 -10.89 -8.42
N ASP A 70 -4.01 -11.71 -7.47
CA ASP A 70 -4.13 -11.40 -6.05
C ASP A 70 -3.23 -10.26 -5.60
N ASP A 71 -1.93 -10.39 -5.84
CA ASP A 71 -0.91 -9.39 -5.47
C ASP A 71 -1.02 -8.12 -6.32
N ALA A 72 -1.69 -8.22 -7.47
CA ALA A 72 -1.84 -7.12 -8.42
C ALA A 72 -2.72 -5.96 -7.91
N ARG A 73 -3.33 -6.08 -6.76
CA ARG A 73 -4.14 -5.01 -6.14
C ARG A 73 -3.29 -3.92 -5.51
N THR A 74 -2.06 -4.22 -5.14
CA THR A 74 -1.19 -3.31 -4.41
C THR A 74 0.07 -3.02 -5.20
N PRO A 75 0.45 -1.75 -5.40
CA PRO A 75 1.70 -1.40 -6.04
C PRO A 75 2.90 -1.73 -5.14
N LEU A 76 4.06 -1.88 -5.74
CA LEU A 76 5.34 -1.86 -5.06
C LEU A 76 5.74 -0.40 -4.84
N ILE A 77 6.07 -0.05 -3.61
CA ILE A 77 6.37 1.33 -3.21
C ILE A 77 7.70 1.36 -2.47
N ILE A 78 8.58 2.26 -2.87
CA ILE A 78 9.73 2.68 -2.07
C ILE A 78 9.39 4.05 -1.50
N SER A 79 9.37 4.15 -0.18
CA SER A 79 9.02 5.38 0.53
C SER A 79 10.09 5.74 1.56
N GLY A 80 10.10 6.98 1.96
CA GLY A 80 10.94 7.49 3.04
C GLY A 80 10.18 8.49 3.91
N PRO A 81 10.73 8.89 5.06
CA PRO A 81 10.09 9.84 5.97
C PRO A 81 9.93 11.20 5.31
N THR A 82 8.81 11.86 5.59
CA THR A 82 8.61 13.26 5.16
C THR A 82 9.47 14.21 6.02
N PRO A 83 9.99 15.31 5.44
CA PRO A 83 10.73 16.32 6.18
C PRO A 83 9.89 17.09 7.21
N GLN A 84 8.58 17.13 7.01
CA GLN A 84 7.63 17.75 7.94
C GLN A 84 7.27 16.73 9.01
N GLY A 85 7.81 16.94 10.20
CA GLY A 85 7.72 16.02 11.32
C GLY A 85 6.31 15.66 11.82
N ASP A 86 6.26 14.78 12.82
CA ASP A 86 5.20 14.05 13.51
C ASP A 86 3.97 14.84 14.02
N LYS A 87 3.45 15.81 13.29
CA LYS A 87 2.19 16.48 13.67
C LYS A 87 0.99 15.68 13.14
N HIS A 88 0.57 14.70 13.90
CA HIS A 88 -0.62 13.90 13.59
C HIS A 88 -1.77 14.26 14.52
N GLU A 89 -2.87 14.74 13.94
CA GLU A 89 -4.10 15.05 14.70
C GLU A 89 -4.91 13.77 15.06
N TYR A 90 -4.45 12.56 14.67
CA TYR A 90 -5.17 11.31 14.94
C TYR A 90 -5.45 11.08 16.45
N ASN A 91 -4.48 11.35 17.31
CA ASN A 91 -4.65 11.18 18.74
C ASN A 91 -5.64 12.20 19.35
N GLU A 92 -5.75 13.39 18.76
CA GLU A 92 -6.67 14.43 19.19
C GLU A 92 -8.13 14.06 18.92
N TYR A 93 -8.41 13.57 17.70
CA TYR A 93 -9.78 13.21 17.31
C TYR A 93 -10.22 11.82 17.73
N LYS A 94 -9.30 10.95 18.13
CA LYS A 94 -9.59 9.57 18.52
C LYS A 94 -10.72 9.44 19.55
N SER A 95 -10.66 10.22 20.63
CA SER A 95 -11.67 10.16 21.70
C SER A 95 -13.03 10.62 21.21
N LYS A 96 -13.10 11.65 20.35
CA LYS A 96 -14.33 12.16 19.74
C LYS A 96 -14.96 11.11 18.82
N ILE A 97 -14.14 10.49 17.97
CA ILE A 97 -14.60 9.42 17.07
C ILE A 97 -15.06 8.19 17.84
N SER A 98 -14.33 7.75 18.85
CA SER A 98 -14.76 6.64 19.71
C SER A 98 -16.12 6.92 20.36
N ASN A 99 -16.36 8.14 20.83
CA ASN A 99 -17.65 8.56 21.37
C ASN A 99 -18.74 8.54 20.30
N LEU A 100 -18.48 9.10 19.12
CA LEU A 100 -19.41 9.12 17.98
C LEU A 100 -19.85 7.70 17.60
N VAL A 101 -18.89 6.78 17.47
CA VAL A 101 -19.17 5.36 17.16
C VAL A 101 -20.00 4.70 18.27
N ASN A 102 -19.72 5.01 19.55
CA ASN A 102 -20.49 4.46 20.66
C ASN A 102 -21.93 4.99 20.71
N VAL A 103 -22.13 6.27 20.39
CA VAL A 103 -23.48 6.87 20.28
C VAL A 103 -24.25 6.21 19.15
N GLN A 104 -23.63 6.06 17.97
CA GLN A 104 -24.21 5.33 16.85
C GLN A 104 -24.59 3.90 17.23
N LYS A 105 -23.71 3.14 17.90
CA LYS A 105 -23.98 1.76 18.36
C LYS A 105 -25.21 1.69 19.29
N LYS A 106 -25.33 2.64 20.21
CA LYS A 106 -26.50 2.70 21.10
C LYS A 106 -27.79 2.98 20.32
N TYR A 107 -27.74 3.96 19.44
CA TYR A 107 -28.89 4.31 18.59
C TYR A 107 -29.32 3.12 17.71
N ILE A 108 -28.39 2.49 17.04
CA ILE A 108 -28.65 1.31 16.20
C ILE A 108 -29.25 0.14 17.00
N THR A 109 -28.79 -0.08 18.23
CA THR A 109 -29.32 -1.14 19.10
C THR A 109 -30.80 -0.88 19.46
N SER A 110 -31.15 0.35 19.78
CA SER A 110 -32.54 0.72 20.07
C SER A 110 -33.44 0.64 18.84
N THR A 111 -32.97 1.18 17.71
CA THR A 111 -33.69 1.15 16.43
C THR A 111 -33.92 -0.28 15.92
N LEU A 112 -32.94 -1.17 16.10
CA LEU A 112 -33.10 -2.59 15.75
C LEU A 112 -34.18 -3.26 16.62
N SER A 113 -34.21 -2.97 17.93
CA SER A 113 -35.26 -3.49 18.83
C SER A 113 -36.65 -2.99 18.41
N GLU A 114 -36.76 -1.73 18.01
CA GLU A 114 -37.98 -1.14 17.52
C GLU A 114 -38.43 -1.75 16.18
N ALA A 115 -37.49 -1.89 15.23
CA ALA A 115 -37.74 -2.56 13.96
C ALA A 115 -38.33 -3.97 14.16
N LYS A 116 -37.77 -4.76 15.06
CA LYS A 116 -38.30 -6.10 15.41
C LYS A 116 -39.72 -6.04 15.93
N LYS A 117 -40.04 -5.14 16.85
CA LYS A 117 -41.39 -4.97 17.40
C LYS A 117 -42.38 -4.59 16.29
N LEU A 118 -42.03 -3.65 15.42
CA LEU A 118 -42.90 -3.20 14.33
C LEU A 118 -43.19 -4.34 13.33
N ILE A 119 -42.20 -5.10 12.97
CA ILE A 119 -42.32 -6.22 12.03
C ILE A 119 -43.20 -7.33 12.63
N ILE A 120 -42.99 -7.70 13.89
CA ILE A 120 -43.82 -8.67 14.60
C ILE A 120 -45.26 -8.19 14.66
N ASN A 121 -45.53 -6.92 14.87
CA ASN A 121 -46.85 -6.31 14.90
C ASN A 121 -47.51 -6.13 13.51
N GLY A 122 -46.88 -6.63 12.45
CA GLY A 122 -47.39 -6.55 11.08
C GLY A 122 -47.15 -5.23 10.35
N LYS A 123 -46.51 -4.24 10.99
CA LYS A 123 -46.15 -2.94 10.39
C LYS A 123 -44.85 -3.08 9.57
N LYS A 124 -44.91 -3.81 8.45
CA LYS A 124 -43.70 -4.18 7.68
C LYS A 124 -43.01 -2.99 7.04
N ASP A 125 -43.72 -1.96 6.61
CA ASP A 125 -43.10 -0.79 5.94
C ASP A 125 -42.33 0.08 6.94
N GLU A 126 -42.91 0.41 8.09
CA GLU A 126 -42.23 1.15 9.18
C GLU A 126 -41.04 0.33 9.74
N GLY A 127 -41.24 -0.97 9.95
CA GLY A 127 -40.21 -1.88 10.43
C GLY A 127 -39.09 -2.06 9.43
N GLY A 128 -39.41 -2.13 8.13
CA GLY A 128 -38.45 -2.21 7.03
C GLY A 128 -37.59 -0.93 6.92
N PHE A 129 -38.22 0.23 7.10
CA PHE A 129 -37.53 1.51 7.13
C PHE A 129 -36.47 1.58 8.25
N ASN A 130 -36.87 1.24 9.49
CA ASN A 130 -35.96 1.18 10.61
C ASN A 130 -34.85 0.11 10.43
N LEU A 131 -35.20 -1.03 9.82
CA LEU A 131 -34.23 -2.08 9.51
C LEU A 131 -33.20 -1.60 8.48
N LEU A 132 -33.61 -0.88 7.43
CA LEU A 132 -32.72 -0.29 6.44
C LEU A 132 -31.78 0.75 7.11
N ARG A 133 -32.32 1.59 7.99
CA ARG A 133 -31.53 2.55 8.77
C ARG A 133 -30.46 1.86 9.62
N VAL A 134 -30.80 0.77 10.29
CA VAL A 134 -29.83 -0.03 11.05
C VAL A 134 -28.76 -0.61 10.14
N PHE A 135 -29.14 -1.14 8.99
CA PHE A 135 -28.22 -1.72 8.02
C PHE A 135 -27.23 -0.67 7.47
N ARG A 136 -27.68 0.52 7.13
CA ARG A 136 -26.81 1.60 6.65
C ARG A 136 -25.91 2.18 7.74
N GLY A 137 -26.39 2.17 9.00
CA GLY A 137 -25.61 2.70 10.13
C GLY A 137 -24.51 1.79 10.64
N LEU A 138 -24.73 0.48 10.74
CA LEU A 138 -23.76 -0.52 11.20
C LEU A 138 -24.05 -1.90 10.57
N PRO A 139 -23.66 -2.15 9.33
CA PRO A 139 -23.96 -3.40 8.61
C PRO A 139 -23.32 -4.65 9.24
N ARG A 140 -22.18 -4.51 9.93
CA ARG A 140 -21.49 -5.61 10.64
C ARG A 140 -21.99 -5.86 12.06
N ASN A 141 -23.13 -5.28 12.46
CA ASN A 141 -23.69 -5.51 13.79
C ASN A 141 -24.15 -6.96 13.95
N LYS A 142 -23.61 -7.71 14.93
CA LYS A 142 -23.89 -9.13 15.15
C LYS A 142 -25.38 -9.42 15.39
N ALA A 143 -26.10 -8.53 16.09
CA ALA A 143 -27.54 -8.69 16.33
C ALA A 143 -28.39 -8.45 15.08
N LEU A 144 -27.98 -7.52 14.21
CA LEU A 144 -28.58 -7.31 12.90
C LEU A 144 -28.36 -8.52 12.00
N ILE A 145 -27.11 -9.00 11.90
CA ILE A 145 -26.76 -10.16 11.07
C ILE A 145 -27.59 -11.37 11.46
N LYS A 146 -27.69 -11.64 12.77
CA LYS A 146 -28.55 -12.70 13.28
C LYS A 146 -30.03 -12.51 12.91
N TYR A 147 -30.54 -11.28 12.97
CA TYR A 147 -31.94 -11.01 12.62
C TYR A 147 -32.20 -11.12 11.13
N LEU A 148 -31.22 -10.76 10.28
CA LEU A 148 -31.33 -10.92 8.82
C LEU A 148 -31.34 -12.37 8.37
N SER A 149 -30.96 -13.32 9.22
CA SER A 149 -31.10 -14.76 8.95
C SER A 149 -32.48 -15.33 9.28
N GLU A 150 -33.37 -14.55 9.91
CA GLU A 150 -34.75 -14.95 10.14
C GLU A 150 -35.59 -14.85 8.85
N GLU A 151 -36.63 -15.68 8.75
CA GLU A 151 -37.47 -15.84 7.56
C GLU A 151 -38.13 -14.51 7.14
N GLY A 152 -38.05 -14.16 5.86
CA GLY A 152 -38.65 -12.97 5.26
C GLY A 152 -37.96 -11.61 5.58
N ILE A 153 -37.09 -11.55 6.60
CA ILE A 153 -36.53 -10.28 7.06
C ILE A 153 -35.55 -9.69 6.03
N ARG A 154 -34.74 -10.55 5.41
CA ARG A 154 -33.82 -10.12 4.37
C ARG A 154 -34.51 -9.65 3.10
N ALA A 155 -35.58 -10.35 2.71
CA ALA A 155 -36.41 -9.93 1.59
C ALA A 155 -37.11 -8.61 1.85
N LEU A 156 -37.54 -8.35 3.08
CA LEU A 156 -38.11 -7.08 3.51
C LEU A 156 -37.07 -5.95 3.42
N LEU A 157 -35.85 -6.17 3.93
CA LEU A 157 -34.75 -5.19 3.83
C LEU A 157 -34.49 -4.80 2.38
N GLN A 158 -34.33 -5.80 1.50
CA GLN A 158 -34.05 -5.59 0.08
C GLN A 158 -35.19 -4.86 -0.65
N LYS A 159 -36.44 -5.22 -0.33
CA LYS A 159 -37.62 -4.52 -0.87
C LYS A 159 -37.60 -3.05 -0.46
N THR A 160 -37.30 -2.78 0.80
CA THR A 160 -37.23 -1.42 1.34
C THR A 160 -36.05 -0.64 0.73
N GLU A 161 -34.88 -1.25 0.64
CA GLU A 161 -33.69 -0.66 0.00
C GLU A 161 -34.00 -0.29 -1.45
N ASN A 162 -34.53 -1.19 -2.25
CA ASN A 162 -34.92 -0.93 -3.64
C ASN A 162 -35.95 0.21 -3.77
N TYR A 163 -36.87 0.34 -2.84
CA TYR A 163 -37.84 1.44 -2.83
C TYR A 163 -37.15 2.79 -2.63
N TYR A 164 -36.24 2.92 -1.65
CA TYR A 164 -35.52 4.17 -1.36
C TYR A 164 -34.38 4.47 -2.35
N MET A 165 -33.93 3.48 -3.12
CA MET A 165 -32.93 3.67 -4.19
C MET A 165 -33.55 4.13 -5.53
N GLN A 166 -34.86 4.17 -5.65
CA GLN A 166 -35.55 4.68 -6.84
C GLN A 166 -35.24 6.18 -7.04
N ASP A 167 -35.38 6.67 -8.25
CA ASP A 167 -35.14 8.07 -8.62
C ASP A 167 -33.76 8.63 -8.18
N GLN A 168 -32.70 7.87 -8.43
CA GLN A 168 -31.31 8.25 -8.11
C GLN A 168 -31.07 8.54 -6.61
N ASN A 169 -31.62 7.71 -5.74
CA ASN A 169 -31.49 7.80 -4.27
C ASN A 169 -32.14 9.05 -3.64
N LYS A 170 -33.02 9.72 -4.33
CA LYS A 170 -33.63 10.99 -3.89
C LYS A 170 -34.28 10.91 -2.50
N GLU A 171 -34.83 9.76 -2.14
CA GLU A 171 -35.51 9.52 -0.85
C GLU A 171 -34.60 8.93 0.23
N MET A 172 -33.36 8.55 -0.10
CA MET A 172 -32.44 7.86 0.83
C MET A 172 -32.04 8.79 2.01
N HIS A 173 -31.97 10.09 1.78
CA HIS A 173 -31.66 11.05 2.84
C HIS A 173 -32.57 10.94 4.05
N LYS A 174 -33.85 10.52 3.87
CA LYS A 174 -34.79 10.30 4.98
C LYS A 174 -34.38 9.14 5.89
N VAL A 175 -33.73 8.14 5.33
CA VAL A 175 -33.19 7.02 6.09
C VAL A 175 -31.95 7.46 6.87
N ASP A 176 -31.10 8.26 6.24
CA ASP A 176 -29.77 8.64 6.76
C ASP A 176 -29.82 9.79 7.76
N GLN A 177 -30.85 10.63 7.72
CA GLN A 177 -30.99 11.84 8.53
C GLN A 177 -30.80 11.64 10.04
N GLU A 178 -31.21 10.50 10.57
CA GLU A 178 -31.10 10.20 12.00
C GLU A 178 -29.78 9.49 12.38
N LEU A 179 -29.00 9.05 11.42
CA LEU A 179 -27.69 8.45 11.64
C LEU A 179 -26.64 9.54 11.87
N TYR A 180 -25.59 9.21 12.59
CA TYR A 180 -24.43 10.09 12.77
C TYR A 180 -23.38 9.90 11.67
N PHE A 181 -23.33 8.71 11.09
CA PHE A 181 -22.56 8.38 9.89
C PHE A 181 -23.21 7.22 9.17
N VAL A 182 -22.92 7.08 7.90
CA VAL A 182 -23.44 6.03 7.02
C VAL A 182 -22.28 5.21 6.50
N ILE A 183 -22.45 3.88 6.47
CA ILE A 183 -21.45 2.95 5.99
C ILE A 183 -21.93 2.27 4.71
N ASP A 184 -21.17 2.36 3.65
CA ASP A 184 -21.27 1.50 2.47
C ASP A 184 -20.16 0.44 2.53
N GLU A 185 -20.51 -0.74 3.03
CA GLU A 185 -19.56 -1.84 3.17
C GLU A 185 -19.06 -2.37 1.82
N LYS A 186 -19.85 -2.27 0.75
CA LYS A 186 -19.47 -2.73 -0.60
C LYS A 186 -18.36 -1.89 -1.19
N ASN A 187 -18.43 -0.58 -0.97
CA ASN A 187 -17.47 0.39 -1.50
C ASN A 187 -16.39 0.79 -0.48
N ASN A 188 -16.42 0.21 0.73
CA ASN A 188 -15.53 0.60 1.85
C ASN A 188 -15.53 2.11 2.12
N SER A 189 -16.68 2.77 1.95
CA SER A 189 -16.85 4.20 2.17
C SER A 189 -17.65 4.48 3.42
N ILE A 190 -17.36 5.62 4.05
CA ILE A 190 -18.06 6.16 5.19
C ILE A 190 -18.29 7.64 4.96
N GLU A 191 -19.49 8.08 5.27
CA GLU A 191 -19.87 9.46 5.17
C GLU A 191 -20.44 9.95 6.51
N LEU A 192 -19.93 11.08 6.99
CA LEU A 192 -20.49 11.78 8.13
C LEU A 192 -21.80 12.48 7.72
N THR A 193 -22.85 12.28 8.51
CA THR A 193 -24.10 13.01 8.34
C THR A 193 -24.04 14.39 9.03
N GLU A 194 -24.99 15.27 8.73
CA GLU A 194 -25.11 16.55 9.42
C GLU A 194 -25.22 16.37 10.94
N LYS A 195 -25.94 15.35 11.41
CA LYS A 195 -26.08 15.00 12.82
C LYS A 195 -24.74 14.57 13.46
N GLY A 196 -23.92 13.85 12.71
CA GLY A 196 -22.57 13.48 13.12
C GLY A 196 -21.66 14.69 13.23
N ILE A 197 -21.70 15.57 12.25
CA ILE A 197 -20.99 16.85 12.24
C ILE A 197 -21.39 17.70 13.45
N GLN A 198 -22.68 17.84 13.70
CA GLN A 198 -23.19 18.59 14.85
C GLN A 198 -22.70 18.02 16.19
N LEU A 199 -22.70 16.70 16.36
CA LEU A 199 -22.19 16.07 17.58
C LEU A 199 -20.69 16.32 17.78
N MET A 200 -19.91 16.34 16.71
CA MET A 200 -18.48 16.60 16.78
C MET A 200 -18.14 18.09 16.97
N THR A 201 -18.96 18.99 16.47
CA THR A 201 -18.77 20.46 16.60
C THR A 201 -19.25 21.01 17.92
N THR A 202 -20.19 20.38 18.64
CA THR A 202 -20.66 20.84 19.95
C THR A 202 -19.59 20.91 21.03
N SER A 203 -18.45 20.24 20.81
CA SER A 203 -17.31 20.28 21.75
C SER A 203 -16.21 21.24 21.30
N THR A 204 -16.36 21.94 20.17
CA THR A 204 -15.40 22.89 19.62
C THR A 204 -16.03 24.29 19.50
N GLU A 205 -15.22 25.31 19.72
CA GLU A 205 -15.66 26.72 19.67
C GLU A 205 -15.97 27.19 18.25
N ASP A 206 -15.50 26.48 17.22
CA ASP A 206 -15.70 26.84 15.81
C ASP A 206 -16.88 26.06 15.18
N ARG A 207 -17.99 26.77 14.93
CA ARG A 207 -19.16 26.22 14.24
C ARG A 207 -18.89 25.86 12.77
N ASN A 208 -17.87 26.43 12.16
CA ASN A 208 -17.48 26.19 10.77
C ASN A 208 -16.35 25.16 10.64
N PHE A 209 -16.05 24.43 11.70
CA PHE A 209 -14.93 23.52 11.80
C PHE A 209 -14.89 22.46 10.67
N PHE A 210 -16.07 21.98 10.24
CA PHE A 210 -16.23 20.98 9.18
C PHE A 210 -16.79 21.54 7.88
N ILE A 211 -16.97 22.85 7.77
CA ILE A 211 -17.49 23.48 6.55
C ILE A 211 -16.29 23.91 5.72
N LEU A 212 -16.10 23.26 4.57
CA LEU A 212 -15.10 23.67 3.61
C LEU A 212 -15.52 25.00 2.99
N PRO A 213 -14.62 26.01 2.92
CA PRO A 213 -14.90 27.25 2.19
C PRO A 213 -15.13 26.92 0.71
N ASN A 214 -16.08 27.58 0.10
CA ASN A 214 -16.27 27.48 -1.35
C ASN A 214 -15.23 28.34 -2.05
N VAL A 215 -14.04 27.74 -2.22
CA VAL A 215 -12.85 28.42 -2.75
C VAL A 215 -13.14 29.14 -4.06
N GLY A 216 -13.91 28.52 -4.98
CA GLY A 216 -14.26 29.12 -6.26
C GLY A 216 -15.06 30.43 -6.11
N ASN A 217 -16.13 30.41 -5.30
CA ASN A 217 -16.97 31.59 -5.07
C ASN A 217 -16.24 32.66 -4.25
N GLU A 218 -15.47 32.28 -3.26
CA GLU A 218 -14.71 33.20 -2.42
C GLU A 218 -13.56 33.88 -3.18
N ILE A 219 -12.85 33.15 -4.03
CA ILE A 219 -11.84 33.72 -4.93
C ILE A 219 -12.50 34.67 -5.93
N ALA A 220 -13.60 34.29 -6.55
CA ALA A 220 -14.32 35.16 -7.47
C ALA A 220 -14.81 36.47 -6.79
N GLN A 221 -15.23 36.39 -5.53
CA GLN A 221 -15.60 37.58 -4.74
C GLN A 221 -14.38 38.46 -4.43
N ILE A 222 -13.22 37.87 -4.16
CA ILE A 222 -11.98 38.62 -3.93
C ILE A 222 -11.54 39.30 -5.22
N ASP A 223 -11.59 38.63 -6.37
CA ASP A 223 -11.20 39.19 -7.67
C ASP A 223 -12.07 40.37 -8.07
N ASN A 224 -13.37 40.29 -7.78
CA ASN A 224 -14.34 41.37 -8.02
C ASN A 224 -14.28 42.49 -6.96
N SER A 225 -13.48 42.34 -5.90
CA SER A 225 -13.39 43.37 -4.84
C SER A 225 -12.49 44.53 -5.26
N SER A 226 -12.72 45.71 -4.71
CA SER A 226 -11.94 46.93 -4.95
C SER A 226 -10.63 46.99 -4.13
N LYS A 227 -10.16 45.88 -3.60
CA LYS A 227 -8.93 45.80 -2.80
C LYS A 227 -7.66 45.81 -3.67
N SER A 228 -6.54 46.22 -3.09
CA SER A 228 -5.25 46.17 -3.80
C SER A 228 -4.85 44.76 -4.18
N GLU A 229 -4.07 44.58 -5.25
CA GLU A 229 -3.60 43.25 -5.72
C GLU A 229 -2.84 42.47 -4.63
N VAL A 230 -2.07 43.17 -3.79
CA VAL A 230 -1.34 42.57 -2.65
C VAL A 230 -2.31 42.03 -1.59
N GLU A 231 -3.38 42.77 -1.29
CA GLU A 231 -4.42 42.30 -0.35
C GLU A 231 -5.26 41.17 -0.93
N LYS A 232 -5.55 41.20 -2.22
CA LYS A 232 -6.23 40.10 -2.92
C LYS A 232 -5.40 38.82 -2.85
N ALA A 233 -4.11 38.90 -3.15
CA ALA A 233 -3.19 37.76 -3.06
C ALA A 233 -3.12 37.18 -1.62
N LYS A 234 -3.01 38.04 -0.61
CA LYS A 234 -3.00 37.64 0.79
C LYS A 234 -4.30 36.99 1.25
N ASN A 235 -5.44 37.51 0.80
CA ASN A 235 -6.74 36.93 1.13
C ASN A 235 -6.94 35.56 0.44
N LYS A 236 -6.53 35.42 -0.82
CA LYS A 236 -6.56 34.13 -1.53
C LYS A 236 -5.68 33.09 -0.81
N GLU A 237 -4.46 33.44 -0.42
CA GLU A 237 -3.58 32.57 0.35
C GLU A 237 -4.21 32.13 1.68
N THR A 238 -4.90 33.04 2.37
CA THR A 238 -5.57 32.72 3.63
C THR A 238 -6.71 31.71 3.41
N ILE A 239 -7.51 31.88 2.38
CA ILE A 239 -8.62 30.96 2.05
C ILE A 239 -8.06 29.58 1.65
N LEU A 240 -7.05 29.54 0.80
CA LEU A 240 -6.42 28.28 0.39
C LEU A 240 -5.81 27.54 1.59
N ARG A 241 -5.18 28.27 2.51
CA ARG A 241 -4.63 27.68 3.74
C ARG A 241 -5.72 27.16 4.66
N ASP A 242 -6.83 27.89 4.85
CA ASP A 242 -7.97 27.43 5.65
C ASP A 242 -8.62 26.19 5.03
N PHE A 243 -8.78 26.18 3.71
CA PHE A 243 -9.27 25.02 2.97
C PHE A 243 -8.36 23.78 3.18
N ALA A 244 -7.05 23.96 3.04
CA ALA A 244 -6.09 22.86 3.22
C ALA A 244 -6.16 22.25 4.63
N VAL A 245 -6.18 23.10 5.67
CA VAL A 245 -6.26 22.65 7.07
C VAL A 245 -7.59 21.93 7.35
N LYS A 246 -8.71 22.47 6.88
CA LYS A 246 -10.03 21.85 7.06
C LYS A 246 -10.17 20.54 6.29
N SER A 247 -9.64 20.49 5.08
CA SER A 247 -9.62 19.28 4.26
C SER A 247 -8.82 18.16 4.92
N GLU A 248 -7.63 18.46 5.46
CA GLU A 248 -6.79 17.49 6.18
C GLU A 248 -7.50 16.95 7.44
N ARG A 249 -8.20 17.80 8.19
CA ARG A 249 -9.00 17.39 9.35
C ARG A 249 -10.14 16.45 8.99
N ILE A 250 -10.91 16.79 7.97
CA ILE A 250 -12.00 15.94 7.47
C ILE A 250 -11.46 14.59 7.01
N HIS A 251 -10.34 14.61 6.31
CA HIS A 251 -9.65 13.39 5.90
C HIS A 251 -9.23 12.54 7.11
N THR A 252 -8.57 13.12 8.11
CA THR A 252 -8.16 12.44 9.35
C THR A 252 -9.36 11.80 10.06
N ILE A 253 -10.48 12.49 10.16
CA ILE A 253 -11.72 11.99 10.77
C ILE A 253 -12.29 10.82 9.98
N ASN A 254 -12.34 10.91 8.67
CA ASN A 254 -12.83 9.85 7.80
C ASN A 254 -11.97 8.59 7.93
N GLN A 255 -10.65 8.73 7.99
CA GLN A 255 -9.74 7.59 8.20
C GLN A 255 -9.91 6.96 9.58
N LEU A 256 -10.09 7.76 10.63
CA LEU A 256 -10.40 7.24 11.96
C LEU A 256 -11.74 6.50 11.99
N LEU A 257 -12.78 7.05 11.37
CA LEU A 257 -14.06 6.37 11.26
C LEU A 257 -13.94 5.03 10.53
N LYS A 258 -13.24 4.98 9.41
CA LYS A 258 -12.93 3.74 8.70
C LYS A 258 -12.22 2.74 9.62
N ALA A 259 -11.19 3.17 10.33
CA ALA A 259 -10.44 2.33 11.24
C ALA A 259 -11.32 1.72 12.35
N TYR A 260 -12.28 2.49 12.88
CA TYR A 260 -13.17 2.04 13.97
C TYR A 260 -14.35 1.16 13.53
N THR A 261 -14.74 1.22 12.25
CA THR A 261 -16.00 0.62 11.77
C THR A 261 -15.82 -0.46 10.73
N LEU A 262 -14.77 -0.36 9.89
CA LEU A 262 -14.53 -1.28 8.77
C LEU A 262 -13.33 -2.19 8.97
N PHE A 263 -12.41 -1.84 9.87
CA PHE A 263 -11.19 -2.60 10.11
C PHE A 263 -11.20 -3.21 11.51
N GLU A 264 -11.24 -4.53 11.57
CA GLU A 264 -11.27 -5.30 12.82
C GLU A 264 -9.92 -5.98 13.07
N LYS A 265 -9.51 -5.97 14.32
CA LYS A 265 -8.29 -6.66 14.75
C LYS A 265 -8.44 -8.17 14.58
N ASP A 266 -7.35 -8.83 14.19
CA ASP A 266 -7.27 -10.28 13.91
C ASP A 266 -8.09 -10.72 12.66
N VAL A 267 -8.61 -9.76 11.88
CA VAL A 267 -9.25 -9.96 10.58
C VAL A 267 -8.46 -9.25 9.51
N GLU A 268 -8.51 -7.91 9.46
CA GLU A 268 -7.79 -7.11 8.47
C GLU A 268 -6.36 -6.75 8.91
N TYR A 269 -6.06 -6.78 10.20
CA TYR A 269 -4.72 -6.50 10.75
C TYR A 269 -4.49 -7.22 12.08
N VAL A 270 -3.22 -7.40 12.43
CA VAL A 270 -2.78 -7.88 13.74
C VAL A 270 -1.88 -6.85 14.42
N VAL A 271 -1.80 -6.89 15.75
CA VAL A 271 -0.86 -6.09 16.52
C VAL A 271 0.22 -7.02 17.08
N MET A 272 1.46 -6.88 16.59
CA MET A 272 2.61 -7.65 17.02
C MET A 272 3.79 -6.70 17.23
N ASP A 273 4.61 -6.95 18.25
CA ASP A 273 5.79 -6.14 18.58
C ASP A 273 5.47 -4.63 18.72
N ASN A 274 4.29 -4.32 19.25
CA ASN A 274 3.77 -2.94 19.38
C ASN A 274 3.64 -2.20 18.03
N LYS A 275 3.41 -2.93 16.93
CA LYS A 275 3.16 -2.41 15.59
C LYS A 275 1.90 -3.04 14.99
N VAL A 276 1.22 -2.27 14.17
CA VAL A 276 0.14 -2.76 13.32
C VAL A 276 0.75 -3.44 12.10
N LYS A 277 0.32 -4.66 11.82
CA LYS A 277 0.74 -5.41 10.62
C LYS A 277 -0.51 -5.82 9.85
N ILE A 278 -0.51 -5.57 8.55
CA ILE A 278 -1.64 -5.90 7.67
C ILE A 278 -1.72 -7.43 7.52
N VAL A 279 -2.93 -7.95 7.55
CA VAL A 279 -3.23 -9.33 7.15
C VAL A 279 -3.89 -9.28 5.78
N ASP A 280 -3.32 -9.96 4.82
CA ASP A 280 -3.92 -10.07 3.49
C ASP A 280 -5.20 -10.90 3.57
N GLU A 281 -6.31 -10.31 3.15
CA GLU A 281 -7.64 -10.96 3.18
C GLU A 281 -7.69 -12.26 2.38
N GLN A 282 -6.88 -12.38 1.33
CA GLN A 282 -6.91 -13.54 0.44
C GLN A 282 -5.97 -14.65 0.90
N THR A 283 -4.74 -14.29 1.21
CA THR A 283 -3.72 -15.26 1.61
C THR A 283 -3.72 -15.52 3.11
N GLY A 284 -4.32 -14.63 3.90
CA GLY A 284 -4.29 -14.70 5.37
C GLY A 284 -2.87 -14.56 5.94
N ARG A 285 -1.91 -14.03 5.16
CA ARG A 285 -0.53 -13.83 5.57
C ARG A 285 -0.31 -12.42 6.09
N ILE A 286 0.62 -12.28 7.03
CA ILE A 286 1.07 -10.95 7.46
C ILE A 286 1.91 -10.35 6.34
N MET A 287 1.58 -9.12 6.00
CA MET A 287 2.34 -8.30 5.05
C MET A 287 3.30 -7.41 5.83
N ASP A 288 4.48 -7.94 6.19
CA ASP A 288 5.49 -7.15 6.90
C ASP A 288 5.97 -5.97 6.04
N GLY A 289 6.13 -4.81 6.67
CA GLY A 289 6.59 -3.59 6.01
C GLY A 289 5.55 -2.90 5.12
N ARG A 290 4.40 -3.49 4.85
CA ARG A 290 3.30 -2.81 4.15
C ARG A 290 2.46 -1.98 5.10
N ARG A 291 1.99 -0.83 4.61
CA ARG A 291 1.11 0.08 5.33
C ARG A 291 -0.13 0.38 4.49
N TYR A 292 -1.26 0.61 5.15
CA TYR A 292 -2.42 1.16 4.45
C TYR A 292 -2.11 2.59 4.02
N SER A 293 -2.57 2.95 2.83
CA SER A 293 -2.41 4.30 2.27
C SER A 293 -3.29 5.33 2.98
N ASP A 294 -3.11 6.58 2.59
CA ASP A 294 -4.01 7.70 2.88
C ASP A 294 -4.25 7.96 4.37
N GLY A 295 -3.27 7.67 5.23
CA GLY A 295 -3.40 7.91 6.67
C GLY A 295 -4.21 6.85 7.44
N LEU A 296 -4.80 5.85 6.75
CA LEU A 296 -5.56 4.78 7.40
C LEU A 296 -4.70 3.95 8.36
N HIS A 297 -3.44 3.69 8.00
CA HIS A 297 -2.52 2.95 8.88
C HIS A 297 -2.30 3.68 10.19
N GLN A 298 -2.03 4.99 10.14
CA GLN A 298 -1.88 5.85 11.31
C GLN A 298 -3.18 5.92 12.14
N ALA A 299 -4.33 5.93 11.47
CA ALA A 299 -5.62 5.88 12.15
C ALA A 299 -5.82 4.56 12.93
N ILE A 300 -5.38 3.43 12.37
CA ILE A 300 -5.41 2.12 13.05
C ILE A 300 -4.38 2.08 14.19
N GLU A 301 -3.17 2.60 13.97
CA GLU A 301 -2.15 2.74 15.03
C GLU A 301 -2.69 3.57 16.20
N ALA A 302 -3.36 4.70 15.92
CA ALA A 302 -4.04 5.51 16.90
C ALA A 302 -5.14 4.71 17.63
N LYS A 303 -5.98 4.00 16.92
CA LYS A 303 -7.05 3.15 17.47
C LYS A 303 -6.49 2.12 18.46
N GLU A 304 -5.42 1.43 18.10
CA GLU A 304 -4.83 0.36 18.91
C GLU A 304 -3.87 0.86 20.01
N ASN A 305 -3.68 2.18 20.14
CA ASN A 305 -2.73 2.79 21.10
C ASN A 305 -1.27 2.32 20.92
N VAL A 306 -0.87 2.01 19.73
CA VAL A 306 0.53 1.78 19.37
C VAL A 306 1.17 3.10 18.92
N LYS A 307 2.51 3.12 18.83
CA LYS A 307 3.22 4.31 18.35
C LYS A 307 2.80 4.62 16.91
N ILE A 308 2.31 5.83 16.67
CA ILE A 308 2.02 6.32 15.32
C ILE A 308 3.35 6.61 14.64
N GLU A 309 3.61 5.97 13.52
CA GLU A 309 4.82 6.23 12.73
C GLU A 309 4.58 7.44 11.82
N ALA A 310 5.66 8.18 11.53
CA ALA A 310 5.63 9.37 10.69
C ALA A 310 5.00 9.08 9.31
N ALA A 311 4.41 10.09 8.71
CA ALA A 311 3.97 10.01 7.33
C ALA A 311 5.16 9.70 6.42
N THR A 312 4.96 8.85 5.44
CA THR A 312 5.99 8.48 4.47
C THR A 312 5.65 9.09 3.12
N GLN A 313 6.67 9.62 2.44
CA GLN A 313 6.55 10.10 1.07
C GLN A 313 6.99 9.02 0.10
N THR A 314 6.23 8.82 -0.96
CA THR A 314 6.57 7.89 -2.04
C THR A 314 7.74 8.46 -2.86
N TYR A 315 8.80 7.67 -3.02
CA TYR A 315 9.97 7.99 -3.86
C TYR A 315 9.88 7.30 -5.22
N ALA A 316 9.42 6.06 -5.24
CA ALA A 316 9.19 5.32 -6.46
C ALA A 316 8.05 4.31 -6.26
N THR A 317 7.26 4.10 -7.30
CA THR A 317 6.15 3.16 -7.29
C THR A 317 6.00 2.50 -8.65
N VAL A 318 5.55 1.24 -8.66
CA VAL A 318 5.13 0.51 -9.86
C VAL A 318 4.13 -0.56 -9.47
N THR A 319 3.08 -0.74 -10.25
CA THR A 319 2.18 -1.89 -10.07
C THR A 319 2.84 -3.16 -10.62
N LEU A 320 2.54 -4.32 -10.04
CA LEU A 320 3.02 -5.60 -10.56
C LEU A 320 2.56 -5.82 -11.99
N GLN A 321 1.32 -5.39 -12.32
CA GLN A 321 0.80 -5.48 -13.69
C GLN A 321 1.72 -4.74 -14.67
N ASN A 322 2.03 -3.47 -14.39
CA ASN A 322 2.86 -2.67 -15.26
C ASN A 322 4.30 -3.18 -15.30
N TYR A 323 4.83 -3.65 -14.18
CA TYR A 323 6.16 -4.25 -14.14
C TYR A 323 6.27 -5.48 -15.07
N PHE A 324 5.35 -6.45 -14.94
CA PHE A 324 5.39 -7.65 -15.77
C PHE A 324 5.04 -7.36 -17.25
N ARG A 325 4.24 -6.34 -17.55
CA ARG A 325 3.97 -5.88 -18.93
C ARG A 325 5.20 -5.28 -19.64
N MET A 326 6.26 -4.91 -18.91
CA MET A 326 7.53 -4.44 -19.49
C MET A 326 8.36 -5.57 -20.10
N TYR A 327 8.11 -6.82 -19.74
CA TYR A 327 8.80 -7.94 -20.39
C TYR A 327 8.35 -8.12 -21.83
N ASN A 328 9.30 -8.38 -22.73
CA ASN A 328 9.00 -8.66 -24.13
C ASN A 328 8.11 -9.90 -24.27
N LYS A 329 8.28 -10.87 -23.38
CA LYS A 329 7.54 -12.12 -23.35
C LYS A 329 7.28 -12.54 -21.91
N ILE A 330 6.01 -12.89 -21.63
CA ILE A 330 5.58 -13.39 -20.34
C ILE A 330 4.85 -14.71 -20.52
N SER A 331 5.04 -15.63 -19.60
CA SER A 331 4.24 -16.84 -19.46
C SER A 331 4.07 -17.17 -17.98
N GLY A 332 3.16 -18.06 -17.66
CA GLY A 332 2.93 -18.47 -16.29
C GLY A 332 2.29 -19.84 -16.18
N MET A 333 2.24 -20.35 -14.97
CA MET A 333 1.62 -21.63 -14.65
C MET A 333 0.90 -21.56 -13.30
N THR A 334 -0.21 -22.27 -13.20
CA THR A 334 -1.00 -22.42 -11.97
C THR A 334 -1.98 -23.57 -12.12
N GLY A 335 -2.46 -24.11 -11.01
CA GLY A 335 -3.53 -25.09 -11.02
C GLY A 335 -4.94 -24.49 -11.20
N THR A 336 -5.13 -23.18 -11.26
CA THR A 336 -6.43 -22.52 -11.12
C THR A 336 -6.69 -21.30 -12.03
N ALA A 337 -6.02 -21.19 -13.18
CA ALA A 337 -6.15 -20.03 -14.07
C ALA A 337 -7.48 -19.94 -14.82
N GLU A 338 -8.15 -21.06 -15.05
CA GLU A 338 -9.32 -21.16 -15.93
C GLU A 338 -10.45 -20.16 -15.58
N THR A 339 -10.68 -19.93 -14.29
CA THR A 339 -11.73 -19.00 -13.84
C THR A 339 -11.46 -17.55 -14.18
N GLU A 340 -10.20 -17.18 -14.32
CA GLU A 340 -9.71 -15.83 -14.57
C GLU A 340 -9.15 -15.66 -15.99
N ALA A 341 -9.41 -16.58 -16.91
CA ALA A 341 -8.89 -16.55 -18.28
C ALA A 341 -9.21 -15.22 -19.02
N GLY A 342 -10.39 -14.65 -18.78
CA GLY A 342 -10.78 -13.36 -19.35
C GLY A 342 -9.87 -12.22 -18.86
N GLU A 343 -9.51 -12.18 -17.58
CA GLU A 343 -8.61 -11.16 -17.02
C GLU A 343 -7.18 -11.34 -17.52
N PHE A 344 -6.67 -12.56 -17.61
CA PHE A 344 -5.35 -12.83 -18.19
C PHE A 344 -5.25 -12.34 -19.63
N TRP A 345 -6.29 -12.56 -20.43
CA TRP A 345 -6.33 -12.07 -21.80
C TRP A 345 -6.45 -10.54 -21.87
N GLU A 346 -7.36 -9.95 -21.12
CA GLU A 346 -7.63 -8.51 -21.22
C GLU A 346 -6.43 -7.67 -20.77
N ILE A 347 -5.78 -8.04 -19.66
CA ILE A 347 -4.69 -7.25 -19.06
C ILE A 347 -3.33 -7.62 -19.64
N TYR A 348 -3.03 -8.92 -19.75
CA TYR A 348 -1.67 -9.40 -20.07
C TYR A 348 -1.54 -10.01 -21.46
N LYS A 349 -2.65 -10.17 -22.20
CA LYS A 349 -2.72 -10.84 -23.51
C LYS A 349 -2.24 -12.30 -23.45
N LEU A 350 -2.51 -12.96 -22.34
CA LEU A 350 -2.16 -14.35 -22.11
C LEU A 350 -3.37 -15.25 -22.33
N ASP A 351 -3.24 -16.26 -23.15
CA ASP A 351 -4.18 -17.36 -23.27
C ASP A 351 -3.99 -18.37 -22.15
N VAL A 352 -5.10 -18.96 -21.70
CA VAL A 352 -5.10 -20.02 -20.70
C VAL A 352 -5.35 -21.36 -21.34
N VAL A 353 -4.36 -22.24 -21.30
CA VAL A 353 -4.43 -23.59 -21.82
C VAL A 353 -4.51 -24.58 -20.66
N ALA A 354 -5.62 -25.31 -20.54
CA ALA A 354 -5.79 -26.34 -19.53
C ALA A 354 -5.11 -27.65 -19.96
N ILE A 355 -4.03 -28.01 -19.24
CA ILE A 355 -3.32 -29.27 -19.48
C ILE A 355 -4.02 -30.39 -18.69
N PRO A 356 -4.39 -31.51 -19.31
CA PRO A 356 -5.00 -32.65 -18.62
C PRO A 356 -4.12 -33.18 -17.50
N THR A 357 -4.74 -33.61 -16.40
CA THR A 357 -4.04 -34.20 -15.26
C THR A 357 -3.37 -35.53 -15.63
N ASN A 358 -2.16 -35.79 -15.11
CA ASN A 358 -1.42 -37.02 -15.35
C ASN A 358 -2.19 -38.29 -14.92
N LYS A 359 -2.92 -38.21 -13.80
CA LYS A 359 -3.80 -39.29 -13.30
C LYS A 359 -5.19 -38.76 -13.09
N PRO A 360 -6.24 -39.59 -13.26
CA PRO A 360 -7.62 -39.20 -12.98
C PRO A 360 -7.78 -38.69 -11.54
N ILE A 361 -8.62 -37.68 -11.35
CA ILE A 361 -8.95 -37.15 -10.02
C ILE A 361 -9.82 -38.15 -9.28
N ALA A 362 -9.29 -38.75 -8.19
CA ALA A 362 -10.02 -39.69 -7.32
C ALA A 362 -10.72 -39.01 -6.13
N ARG A 363 -10.56 -37.68 -5.98
CA ARG A 363 -11.18 -36.91 -4.91
C ARG A 363 -12.72 -36.84 -5.10
N ASN A 364 -13.44 -37.06 -4.03
CA ASN A 364 -14.91 -36.92 -4.00
C ASN A 364 -15.27 -35.50 -3.49
N ASP A 365 -15.70 -34.62 -4.41
CA ASP A 365 -16.18 -33.29 -4.10
C ASP A 365 -17.67 -33.30 -3.78
N LYS A 366 -18.02 -33.22 -2.49
CA LYS A 366 -19.41 -33.23 -2.01
C LYS A 366 -20.06 -31.86 -2.19
N ASN A 367 -21.40 -31.83 -2.26
CA ASN A 367 -22.16 -30.59 -2.27
C ASN A 367 -22.01 -29.81 -0.97
N ASP A 368 -22.20 -28.50 -1.06
CA ASP A 368 -22.14 -27.61 0.09
C ASP A 368 -23.27 -27.92 1.08
N LEU A 369 -22.95 -27.78 2.35
CA LEU A 369 -23.93 -27.85 3.45
C LEU A 369 -24.24 -26.44 3.89
N VAL A 370 -25.50 -26.01 3.77
CA VAL A 370 -25.90 -24.65 4.11
C VAL A 370 -26.73 -24.63 5.37
N TYR A 371 -26.25 -23.86 6.34
CA TYR A 371 -26.83 -23.71 7.67
C TYR A 371 -27.44 -22.30 7.82
N LYS A 372 -28.43 -22.19 8.70
CA LYS A 372 -29.06 -20.92 9.00
C LYS A 372 -28.08 -19.97 9.77
N THR A 373 -27.39 -20.52 10.76
CA THR A 373 -26.52 -19.77 11.65
C THR A 373 -25.07 -20.28 11.64
N ASN A 374 -24.12 -19.39 11.96
CA ASN A 374 -22.70 -19.75 12.14
C ASN A 374 -22.50 -20.76 13.26
N ARG A 375 -23.33 -20.71 14.32
CA ARG A 375 -23.23 -21.63 15.45
C ARG A 375 -23.52 -23.08 15.03
N GLU A 376 -24.58 -23.29 14.27
CA GLU A 376 -24.93 -24.60 13.73
C GLU A 376 -23.85 -25.14 12.80
N LYS A 377 -23.37 -24.28 11.90
CA LYS A 377 -22.28 -24.58 10.99
C LYS A 377 -21.02 -25.07 11.71
N TYR A 378 -20.56 -24.31 12.74
CA TYR A 378 -19.36 -24.71 13.48
C TYR A 378 -19.55 -25.98 14.30
N ASN A 379 -20.70 -26.21 14.87
CA ASN A 379 -21.02 -27.47 15.55
C ASN A 379 -20.90 -28.64 14.58
N ALA A 380 -21.52 -28.54 13.41
CA ALA A 380 -21.45 -29.58 12.38
C ALA A 380 -20.01 -29.84 11.88
N ILE A 381 -19.22 -28.79 11.70
CA ILE A 381 -17.80 -28.91 11.35
C ILE A 381 -17.03 -29.70 12.42
N ILE A 382 -17.26 -29.42 13.70
CA ILE A 382 -16.58 -30.08 14.80
C ILE A 382 -16.97 -31.57 14.87
N GLU A 383 -18.24 -31.87 14.66
CA GLU A 383 -18.75 -33.26 14.60
C GLU A 383 -18.08 -34.03 13.46
N GLU A 384 -18.04 -33.47 12.25
CA GLU A 384 -17.43 -34.14 11.10
C GLU A 384 -15.90 -34.29 11.26
N VAL A 385 -15.22 -33.27 11.78
CA VAL A 385 -13.76 -33.33 12.10
C VAL A 385 -13.50 -34.45 13.10
N THR A 386 -14.32 -34.54 14.14
CA THR A 386 -14.20 -35.57 15.18
C THR A 386 -14.41 -36.99 14.60
N LYS A 387 -15.42 -37.17 13.76
CA LYS A 387 -15.72 -38.39 13.09
C LYS A 387 -14.59 -38.85 12.18
N LEU A 388 -14.14 -38.01 11.27
CA LEU A 388 -13.10 -38.30 10.30
C LEU A 388 -11.75 -38.59 10.98
N SER A 389 -11.40 -37.84 12.04
CA SER A 389 -10.19 -38.08 12.82
C SER A 389 -10.22 -39.42 13.54
N LYS A 390 -11.39 -39.86 14.07
CA LYS A 390 -11.57 -41.21 14.68
C LYS A 390 -11.49 -42.32 13.64
N GLU A 391 -11.90 -42.06 12.39
CA GLU A 391 -11.75 -42.98 11.28
C GLU A 391 -10.28 -43.13 10.78
N GLY A 392 -9.33 -42.43 11.38
CA GLY A 392 -7.93 -42.42 10.97
C GLY A 392 -7.60 -41.48 9.80
N ARG A 393 -8.54 -40.70 9.31
CA ARG A 393 -8.35 -39.80 8.19
C ARG A 393 -7.71 -38.47 8.66
N PRO A 394 -6.73 -37.95 7.96
CA PRO A 394 -6.25 -36.58 8.16
C PRO A 394 -7.31 -35.60 7.68
N VAL A 395 -7.47 -34.48 8.41
CA VAL A 395 -8.44 -33.43 8.11
C VAL A 395 -7.74 -32.09 8.01
N LEU A 396 -7.95 -31.37 6.89
CA LEU A 396 -7.54 -30.00 6.71
C LEU A 396 -8.79 -29.11 6.72
N VAL A 397 -8.87 -28.25 7.73
CA VAL A 397 -9.96 -27.29 7.89
C VAL A 397 -9.51 -25.93 7.36
N GLY A 398 -10.08 -25.49 6.24
CA GLY A 398 -9.82 -24.19 5.63
C GLY A 398 -10.69 -23.09 6.25
N THR A 399 -10.08 -22.01 6.72
CA THR A 399 -10.77 -20.85 7.31
C THR A 399 -10.42 -19.58 6.56
N THR A 400 -11.30 -18.59 6.55
CA THR A 400 -11.10 -17.31 5.87
C THR A 400 -10.40 -16.25 6.72
N SER A 401 -10.38 -16.42 8.05
CA SER A 401 -9.76 -15.46 8.96
C SER A 401 -9.01 -16.12 10.12
N VAL A 402 -8.08 -15.36 10.72
CA VAL A 402 -7.37 -15.76 11.93
C VAL A 402 -8.34 -15.96 13.09
N GLU A 403 -9.37 -15.08 13.22
CA GLU A 403 -10.38 -15.15 14.27
C GLU A 403 -11.12 -16.50 14.24
N ILE A 404 -11.57 -16.92 13.06
CA ILE A 404 -12.26 -18.20 12.89
C ILE A 404 -11.34 -19.39 13.21
N SER A 405 -10.08 -19.32 12.78
CA SER A 405 -9.09 -20.35 13.09
C SER A 405 -8.85 -20.51 14.59
N GLU A 406 -8.76 -19.41 15.32
CA GLU A 406 -8.60 -19.41 16.78
C GLU A 406 -9.87 -19.87 17.50
N LEU A 407 -11.06 -19.46 17.00
CA LEU A 407 -12.35 -19.91 17.55
C LEU A 407 -12.49 -21.44 17.45
N LEU A 408 -12.27 -21.98 16.26
CA LEU A 408 -12.32 -23.44 16.03
C LEU A 408 -11.26 -24.17 16.86
N SER A 409 -10.05 -23.62 16.95
CA SER A 409 -9.01 -24.20 17.80
C SER A 409 -9.42 -24.27 19.28
N LYS A 410 -10.02 -23.21 19.82
CA LYS A 410 -10.55 -23.20 21.20
C LYS A 410 -11.63 -24.27 21.42
N VAL A 411 -12.50 -24.45 20.44
CA VAL A 411 -13.59 -25.44 20.56
C VAL A 411 -13.08 -26.88 20.42
N LEU A 412 -12.18 -27.16 19.47
CA LEU A 412 -11.54 -28.45 19.32
C LEU A 412 -10.71 -28.83 20.55
N ASN A 413 -10.00 -27.86 21.16
CA ASN A 413 -9.29 -28.06 22.43
C ASN A 413 -10.24 -28.49 23.56
N ARG A 414 -11.42 -27.85 23.67
CA ARG A 414 -12.45 -28.26 24.65
C ARG A 414 -13.00 -29.66 24.39
N GLY A 415 -13.06 -30.05 23.10
CA GLY A 415 -13.43 -31.41 22.69
C GLY A 415 -12.31 -32.44 22.83
N GLY A 416 -11.11 -32.06 23.32
CA GLY A 416 -9.98 -32.97 23.49
C GLY A 416 -9.32 -33.39 22.17
N ILE A 417 -9.59 -32.73 21.05
CA ILE A 417 -9.06 -33.09 19.74
C ILE A 417 -7.70 -32.38 19.54
N LYS A 418 -6.64 -33.20 19.40
CA LYS A 418 -5.31 -32.68 19.07
C LYS A 418 -5.33 -32.12 17.65
N HIS A 419 -4.85 -30.90 17.48
CA HIS A 419 -4.80 -30.25 16.17
C HIS A 419 -3.64 -29.24 16.10
N ASN A 420 -3.27 -28.91 14.88
CA ASN A 420 -2.31 -27.85 14.57
C ASN A 420 -3.06 -26.66 13.96
N VAL A 421 -2.58 -25.43 14.23
CA VAL A 421 -3.13 -24.22 13.64
C VAL A 421 -2.06 -23.55 12.79
N LEU A 422 -2.39 -23.28 11.55
CA LEU A 422 -1.57 -22.59 10.58
C LEU A 422 -2.27 -21.29 10.14
N ASN A 423 -1.90 -20.19 10.76
CA ASN A 423 -2.44 -18.88 10.45
C ASN A 423 -1.32 -17.84 10.37
N ALA A 424 -1.66 -16.59 10.06
CA ALA A 424 -0.72 -15.49 9.90
C ALA A 424 0.28 -15.33 11.05
N LYS A 425 -0.10 -15.70 12.28
CA LYS A 425 0.75 -15.58 13.49
C LYS A 425 1.82 -16.69 13.60
N MET A 426 1.76 -17.76 12.79
CA MET A 426 2.55 -18.99 12.95
C MET A 426 3.45 -19.30 11.74
N HIS A 427 3.82 -18.34 10.93
CA HIS A 427 4.60 -18.50 9.70
C HIS A 427 5.90 -19.28 9.84
N GLN A 428 6.65 -19.06 10.92
CA GLN A 428 7.97 -19.68 11.10
C GLN A 428 7.93 -21.22 11.20
N LYS A 429 6.76 -21.81 11.47
CA LYS A 429 6.56 -23.26 11.60
C LYS A 429 5.71 -23.85 10.47
N GLU A 430 5.50 -23.10 9.41
CA GLU A 430 4.58 -23.49 8.32
C GLU A 430 4.97 -24.84 7.70
N ALA A 431 6.23 -24.99 7.32
CA ALA A 431 6.73 -26.23 6.69
C ALA A 431 6.57 -27.46 7.60
N ASP A 432 6.86 -27.31 8.89
CA ASP A 432 6.71 -28.39 9.86
C ASP A 432 5.24 -28.80 10.03
N ILE A 433 4.33 -27.83 10.19
CA ILE A 433 2.90 -28.08 10.34
C ILE A 433 2.34 -28.78 9.11
N VAL A 434 2.70 -28.31 7.91
CA VAL A 434 2.22 -28.93 6.65
C VAL A 434 2.76 -30.36 6.51
N SER A 435 3.99 -30.65 6.93
CA SER A 435 4.54 -32.00 6.90
C SER A 435 3.78 -33.00 7.79
N TYR A 436 3.13 -32.49 8.85
CA TYR A 436 2.29 -33.29 9.74
C TYR A 436 0.84 -33.44 9.26
N ALA A 437 0.36 -32.55 8.40
CA ALA A 437 -1.05 -32.50 7.97
C ALA A 437 -1.53 -33.77 7.24
N GLY A 438 -0.63 -34.57 6.67
CA GLY A 438 -0.95 -35.82 5.98
C GLY A 438 -0.83 -37.09 6.85
N LYS A 439 -0.53 -36.98 8.14
CA LYS A 439 -0.41 -38.14 9.04
C LYS A 439 -1.78 -38.62 9.49
N GLU A 440 -1.84 -39.88 9.89
CA GLU A 440 -3.09 -40.51 10.37
C GLU A 440 -3.70 -39.70 11.53
N SER A 441 -5.03 -39.52 11.48
CA SER A 441 -5.84 -38.80 12.48
C SER A 441 -5.42 -37.36 12.72
N SER A 442 -4.52 -36.77 11.92
CA SER A 442 -4.08 -35.37 12.08
C SER A 442 -5.20 -34.39 11.72
N VAL A 443 -5.36 -33.38 12.55
CA VAL A 443 -6.26 -32.26 12.27
C VAL A 443 -5.43 -31.01 12.12
N THR A 444 -5.57 -30.31 11.01
CA THR A 444 -4.89 -29.03 10.74
C THR A 444 -5.92 -27.97 10.38
N ILE A 445 -5.92 -26.87 11.11
CA ILE A 445 -6.71 -25.68 10.76
C ILE A 445 -5.77 -24.74 10.02
N ALA A 446 -6.12 -24.35 8.80
CA ALA A 446 -5.31 -23.41 8.00
C ALA A 446 -6.16 -22.23 7.54
N THR A 447 -5.67 -21.02 7.74
CA THR A 447 -6.22 -19.85 7.04
C THR A 447 -5.83 -19.94 5.58
N ASN A 448 -6.58 -19.28 4.72
CA ASN A 448 -6.44 -19.26 3.24
C ASN A 448 -5.05 -19.66 2.81
N MET A 449 -4.64 -19.87 1.72
CA MET A 449 -3.31 -20.03 1.10
C MET A 449 -2.10 -20.46 1.98
N ALA A 450 -2.25 -20.58 3.30
CA ALA A 450 -1.18 -21.06 4.17
C ALA A 450 -0.70 -22.46 3.72
N GLY A 451 0.62 -22.65 3.56
CA GLY A 451 1.21 -23.86 2.99
C GLY A 451 1.10 -23.97 1.45
N ARG A 452 0.78 -22.90 0.72
CA ARG A 452 0.80 -22.88 -0.76
C ARG A 452 2.19 -23.25 -1.28
N GLY A 453 2.24 -24.05 -2.35
CA GLY A 453 3.51 -24.59 -2.89
C GLY A 453 4.08 -25.79 -2.15
N THR A 454 3.53 -26.16 -0.97
CA THR A 454 4.00 -27.32 -0.20
C THR A 454 3.06 -28.51 -0.39
N ASP A 455 3.61 -29.67 -0.66
CA ASP A 455 2.85 -30.91 -0.86
C ASP A 455 2.55 -31.62 0.46
N ILE A 456 1.29 -32.05 0.63
CA ILE A 456 0.86 -32.87 1.79
C ILE A 456 0.99 -34.35 1.41
N LYS A 457 2.06 -34.97 1.85
CA LYS A 457 2.32 -36.39 1.57
C LYS A 457 1.48 -37.32 2.44
N LEU A 458 0.79 -38.26 1.80
CA LEU A 458 -0.05 -39.25 2.47
C LEU A 458 0.67 -40.60 2.57
N SER A 459 0.57 -41.26 3.74
CA SER A 459 1.01 -42.63 3.91
C SER A 459 -0.02 -43.64 3.33
N GLU A 460 0.45 -44.85 2.99
CA GLU A 460 -0.40 -45.89 2.42
C GLU A 460 -1.62 -46.27 3.32
N PRO A 461 -1.47 -46.34 4.67
CA PRO A 461 -2.64 -46.55 5.54
C PRO A 461 -3.71 -45.46 5.38
N VAL A 462 -3.28 -44.18 5.30
CA VAL A 462 -4.18 -43.03 5.13
C VAL A 462 -4.90 -43.09 3.77
N LYS A 463 -4.22 -43.48 2.71
CA LYS A 463 -4.85 -43.66 1.40
C LYS A 463 -5.96 -44.72 1.44
N LYS A 464 -5.76 -45.81 2.17
CA LYS A 464 -6.78 -46.91 2.30
C LYS A 464 -8.05 -46.46 3.04
N VAL A 465 -7.94 -45.53 4.00
CA VAL A 465 -9.12 -45.04 4.75
C VAL A 465 -9.79 -43.84 4.07
N GLY A 466 -9.37 -43.47 2.84
CA GLY A 466 -10.00 -42.46 2.02
C GLY A 466 -9.26 -41.14 1.90
N GLY A 467 -7.98 -41.07 2.29
CA GLY A 467 -7.08 -39.96 2.09
C GLY A 467 -7.44 -38.69 2.86
N LEU A 468 -6.87 -37.58 2.43
CA LEU A 468 -7.05 -36.28 3.06
C LEU A 468 -8.48 -35.74 2.87
N ALA A 469 -9.14 -35.38 3.95
CA ALA A 469 -10.43 -34.71 3.95
C ALA A 469 -10.25 -33.18 4.05
N ILE A 470 -10.82 -32.44 3.12
CA ILE A 470 -10.89 -30.98 3.13
C ILE A 470 -12.25 -30.52 3.65
N ILE A 471 -12.23 -29.67 4.66
CA ILE A 471 -13.44 -29.01 5.19
C ILE A 471 -13.25 -27.51 5.02
N GLY A 472 -14.04 -26.89 4.12
CA GLY A 472 -14.10 -25.43 4.01
C GLY A 472 -15.13 -24.87 5.00
N THR A 473 -14.76 -23.93 5.84
CA THR A 473 -15.67 -23.35 6.83
C THR A 473 -16.61 -22.29 6.26
N GLU A 474 -16.33 -21.82 5.07
CA GLU A 474 -17.16 -20.93 4.25
C GLU A 474 -16.62 -20.90 2.81
N ARG A 475 -17.40 -20.33 1.89
CA ARG A 475 -16.95 -20.07 0.53
C ARG A 475 -16.17 -18.75 0.47
N HIS A 476 -15.07 -18.76 -0.25
CA HIS A 476 -14.25 -17.58 -0.49
C HIS A 476 -14.91 -16.64 -1.50
N ASP A 477 -14.41 -15.43 -1.57
CA ASP A 477 -14.86 -14.42 -2.54
C ASP A 477 -14.54 -14.80 -3.99
N SER A 478 -13.59 -15.72 -4.21
CA SER A 478 -13.22 -16.24 -5.52
C SER A 478 -13.32 -17.76 -5.57
N ARG A 479 -13.91 -18.28 -6.66
CA ARG A 479 -13.99 -19.71 -6.96
C ARG A 479 -12.60 -20.36 -7.07
N ARG A 480 -11.62 -19.58 -7.52
CA ARG A 480 -10.24 -19.99 -7.64
C ARG A 480 -9.65 -20.41 -6.30
N VAL A 481 -9.86 -19.62 -5.24
CA VAL A 481 -9.36 -19.93 -3.88
C VAL A 481 -10.00 -21.20 -3.34
N ASP A 482 -11.29 -21.41 -3.59
CA ASP A 482 -11.97 -22.66 -3.24
C ASP A 482 -11.38 -23.87 -3.98
N ARG A 483 -11.06 -23.72 -5.27
CA ARG A 483 -10.37 -24.75 -6.06
C ARG A 483 -8.97 -25.04 -5.53
N GLN A 484 -8.22 -24.04 -5.11
CA GLN A 484 -6.90 -24.21 -4.50
C GLN A 484 -6.97 -24.97 -3.17
N LEU A 485 -7.97 -24.67 -2.33
CA LEU A 485 -8.21 -25.41 -1.09
C LEU A 485 -8.54 -26.87 -1.39
N ARG A 486 -9.50 -27.15 -2.29
CA ARG A 486 -9.83 -28.51 -2.74
C ARG A 486 -8.62 -29.23 -3.31
N GLY A 487 -7.81 -28.55 -4.11
CA GLY A 487 -6.63 -29.08 -4.79
C GLY A 487 -5.50 -29.53 -3.86
N ARG A 488 -5.60 -29.29 -2.57
CA ARG A 488 -4.67 -29.87 -1.59
C ARG A 488 -4.88 -31.35 -1.35
N SER A 489 -6.05 -31.87 -1.69
CA SER A 489 -6.41 -33.28 -1.63
C SER A 489 -6.60 -33.86 -3.04
N GLY A 490 -6.39 -35.16 -3.18
CA GLY A 490 -6.57 -35.89 -4.45
C GLY A 490 -5.44 -35.65 -5.47
N ARG A 491 -4.24 -35.33 -5.02
CA ARG A 491 -3.06 -35.12 -5.86
C ARG A 491 -2.56 -36.45 -6.41
N GLN A 492 -2.13 -36.46 -7.68
CA GLN A 492 -1.58 -37.64 -8.37
C GLN A 492 -2.42 -38.92 -8.24
N GLY A 493 -3.77 -38.77 -8.26
CA GLY A 493 -4.70 -39.89 -8.16
C GLY A 493 -4.89 -40.43 -6.75
N ASP A 494 -4.39 -39.79 -5.70
CA ASP A 494 -4.66 -40.16 -4.32
C ASP A 494 -6.16 -39.96 -3.99
N PRO A 495 -6.76 -40.84 -3.17
CA PRO A 495 -8.11 -40.63 -2.70
C PRO A 495 -8.23 -39.41 -1.78
N GLY A 496 -9.40 -38.85 -1.69
CA GLY A 496 -9.66 -37.71 -0.84
C GLY A 496 -11.11 -37.25 -0.92
N SER A 497 -11.44 -36.25 -0.11
CA SER A 497 -12.80 -35.65 -0.16
C SER A 497 -12.74 -34.17 0.14
N SER A 498 -13.68 -33.40 -0.41
CA SER A 498 -13.88 -32.01 -0.04
C SER A 498 -15.34 -31.68 0.22
N GLN A 499 -15.60 -30.83 1.21
CA GLN A 499 -16.93 -30.33 1.51
C GLN A 499 -16.87 -28.95 2.12
N PHE A 500 -17.76 -28.04 1.67
CA PHE A 500 -17.89 -26.70 2.24
C PHE A 500 -19.11 -26.59 3.14
N TYR A 501 -18.92 -25.95 4.27
CA TYR A 501 -19.95 -25.63 5.26
C TYR A 501 -20.20 -24.14 5.21
N VAL A 502 -21.40 -23.72 4.82
CA VAL A 502 -21.76 -22.34 4.54
C VAL A 502 -22.87 -21.90 5.47
N SER A 503 -22.86 -20.67 5.92
CA SER A 503 -23.97 -20.07 6.68
C SER A 503 -24.55 -18.87 5.94
N LEU A 504 -25.83 -18.58 6.19
CA LEU A 504 -26.48 -17.35 5.71
C LEU A 504 -25.85 -16.08 6.33
N GLU A 505 -25.16 -16.23 7.45
CA GLU A 505 -24.47 -15.16 8.14
C GLU A 505 -23.08 -14.88 7.56
N ASP A 506 -22.54 -15.75 6.68
CA ASP A 506 -21.22 -15.58 6.05
C ASP A 506 -21.18 -14.33 5.17
N LYS A 507 -20.00 -13.69 5.09
CA LYS A 507 -19.75 -12.41 4.37
C LYS A 507 -20.27 -12.48 2.91
N LEU A 508 -19.91 -13.54 2.18
CA LEU A 508 -20.35 -13.73 0.80
C LEU A 508 -21.87 -13.81 0.68
N MET A 509 -22.50 -14.56 1.57
CA MET A 509 -23.96 -14.73 1.58
C MET A 509 -24.67 -13.46 2.00
N ARG A 510 -24.07 -12.69 2.89
CA ARG A 510 -24.61 -11.41 3.39
C ARG A 510 -24.56 -10.30 2.32
N LEU A 511 -23.43 -10.17 1.63
CA LEU A 511 -23.22 -9.07 0.67
C LEU A 511 -23.79 -9.38 -0.72
N PHE A 512 -23.71 -10.61 -1.19
CA PHE A 512 -24.03 -10.99 -2.56
C PHE A 512 -25.09 -12.11 -2.68
N GLY A 513 -25.62 -12.58 -1.56
CA GLY A 513 -26.70 -13.56 -1.56
C GLY A 513 -27.95 -12.98 -2.24
N SER A 514 -28.39 -13.62 -3.32
CA SER A 514 -29.53 -13.15 -4.10
C SER A 514 -30.84 -13.31 -3.36
N GLU A 515 -31.83 -12.42 -3.64
CA GLU A 515 -33.23 -12.57 -3.22
C GLU A 515 -33.79 -13.97 -3.51
N ARG A 516 -33.29 -14.61 -4.57
CA ARG A 516 -33.72 -15.96 -4.96
C ARG A 516 -33.30 -17.02 -3.94
N ILE A 517 -32.09 -16.88 -3.32
CA ILE A 517 -31.64 -17.79 -2.28
C ILE A 517 -32.49 -17.57 -1.02
N ALA A 518 -32.71 -16.33 -0.62
CA ALA A 518 -33.55 -16.01 0.52
C ALA A 518 -34.98 -16.51 0.33
N LYS A 519 -35.61 -16.26 -0.84
CA LYS A 519 -36.94 -16.75 -1.17
C LYS A 519 -37.02 -18.29 -1.30
N LEU A 520 -35.95 -18.94 -1.76
CA LEU A 520 -35.89 -20.39 -1.82
C LEU A 520 -35.86 -20.97 -0.41
N MET A 521 -35.09 -20.39 0.49
CA MET A 521 -34.98 -20.82 1.88
C MET A 521 -36.26 -20.57 2.67
N ASP A 522 -36.90 -19.40 2.45
CA ASP A 522 -38.22 -19.10 3.04
C ASP A 522 -39.31 -20.13 2.59
N ARG A 523 -39.26 -20.57 1.32
CA ARG A 523 -40.18 -21.59 0.81
C ARG A 523 -39.94 -23.00 1.34
N MET A 524 -38.72 -23.32 1.74
CA MET A 524 -38.34 -24.63 2.23
C MET A 524 -38.62 -24.77 3.74
N GLY A 525 -39.02 -23.69 4.43
CA GLY A 525 -39.50 -23.73 5.82
C GLY A 525 -38.47 -24.34 6.79
N LEU A 526 -37.21 -23.90 6.75
CA LEU A 526 -36.13 -24.48 7.57
C LEU A 526 -36.35 -24.28 9.06
N GLU A 527 -36.47 -25.38 9.76
CA GLU A 527 -36.40 -25.42 11.22
C GLU A 527 -34.94 -25.22 11.70
N ASP A 528 -34.76 -24.81 12.97
CA ASP A 528 -33.42 -24.67 13.55
C ASP A 528 -32.74 -26.06 13.58
N GLY A 529 -31.53 -26.13 13.00
CA GLY A 529 -30.77 -27.40 12.89
C GLY A 529 -30.93 -28.16 11.56
N GLU A 530 -31.83 -27.76 10.67
CA GLU A 530 -31.93 -28.36 9.34
C GLU A 530 -30.82 -27.89 8.40
N VAL A 531 -30.34 -28.82 7.58
CA VAL A 531 -29.24 -28.60 6.62
C VAL A 531 -29.77 -28.71 5.20
N ILE A 532 -29.49 -27.70 4.40
CA ILE A 532 -29.77 -27.75 2.97
C ILE A 532 -28.57 -28.31 2.23
N GLN A 533 -28.78 -29.46 1.59
CA GLN A 533 -27.79 -30.03 0.67
C GLN A 533 -28.43 -30.17 -0.71
N HIS A 534 -28.34 -29.12 -1.52
CA HIS A 534 -28.93 -29.13 -2.85
C HIS A 534 -28.02 -28.48 -3.88
N SER A 535 -27.84 -29.09 -5.03
CA SER A 535 -26.98 -28.61 -6.11
C SER A 535 -27.36 -27.20 -6.64
N MET A 536 -28.67 -26.85 -6.57
CA MET A 536 -29.14 -25.52 -6.96
C MET A 536 -28.60 -24.40 -6.02
N VAL A 537 -28.45 -24.71 -4.74
CA VAL A 537 -27.90 -23.74 -3.77
C VAL A 537 -26.41 -23.53 -4.03
N SER A 538 -25.64 -24.62 -4.20
CA SER A 538 -24.21 -24.51 -4.57
C SER A 538 -24.02 -23.70 -5.86
N LYS A 539 -24.84 -23.95 -6.90
CA LYS A 539 -24.81 -23.16 -8.14
C LYS A 539 -25.17 -21.67 -7.92
N SER A 540 -26.04 -21.38 -6.96
CA SER A 540 -26.41 -20.00 -6.64
C SER A 540 -25.27 -19.26 -5.90
N ILE A 541 -24.54 -19.97 -5.03
CA ILE A 541 -23.35 -19.47 -4.36
C ILE A 541 -22.24 -19.19 -5.40
N GLU A 542 -22.01 -20.11 -6.35
CA GLU A 542 -21.06 -19.90 -7.45
C GLU A 542 -21.39 -18.68 -8.31
N ARG A 543 -22.68 -18.41 -8.56
CA ARG A 543 -23.09 -17.18 -9.27
C ARG A 543 -22.82 -15.93 -8.43
N ALA A 544 -23.00 -16.01 -7.11
CA ALA A 544 -22.63 -14.92 -6.21
C ALA A 544 -21.13 -14.66 -6.25
N GLN A 545 -20.30 -15.72 -6.16
CA GLN A 545 -18.85 -15.61 -6.31
C GLN A 545 -18.44 -14.96 -7.65
N LYS A 546 -19.06 -15.41 -8.75
CA LYS A 546 -18.80 -14.83 -10.07
C LYS A 546 -19.06 -13.32 -10.13
N LYS A 547 -20.15 -12.85 -9.50
CA LYS A 547 -20.40 -11.40 -9.39
C LYS A 547 -19.34 -10.67 -8.57
N VAL A 548 -18.84 -11.30 -7.51
CA VAL A 548 -17.75 -10.73 -6.71
C VAL A 548 -16.47 -10.67 -7.52
N GLU A 549 -16.15 -11.75 -8.26
CA GLU A 549 -14.99 -11.79 -9.16
C GLU A 549 -15.07 -10.70 -10.22
N GLU A 550 -16.22 -10.52 -10.88
CA GLU A 550 -16.47 -9.47 -11.87
C GLU A 550 -16.32 -8.06 -11.24
N ASN A 551 -16.85 -7.85 -10.04
CA ASN A 551 -16.69 -6.57 -9.33
C ASN A 551 -15.23 -6.30 -8.96
N ASN A 552 -14.54 -7.31 -8.43
CA ASN A 552 -13.12 -7.21 -8.08
C ASN A 552 -12.25 -6.96 -9.31
N PHE A 553 -12.56 -7.61 -10.43
CA PHE A 553 -11.90 -7.35 -11.71
C PHE A 553 -12.13 -5.90 -12.15
N GLY A 554 -13.37 -5.40 -12.07
CA GLY A 554 -13.68 -3.99 -12.36
C GLY A 554 -12.86 -3.01 -11.52
N ILE A 555 -12.69 -3.29 -10.23
CA ILE A 555 -11.86 -2.48 -9.32
C ILE A 555 -10.39 -2.54 -9.74
N ARG A 556 -9.83 -3.74 -9.98
CA ARG A 556 -8.43 -3.91 -10.43
C ARG A 556 -8.18 -3.21 -11.76
N LYS A 557 -9.10 -3.34 -12.71
CA LYS A 557 -9.02 -2.67 -14.02
C LYS A 557 -9.00 -1.15 -13.86
N ARG A 558 -9.90 -0.61 -13.03
CA ARG A 558 -9.93 0.84 -12.77
C ARG A 558 -8.63 1.33 -12.12
N LEU A 559 -8.10 0.59 -11.14
CA LEU A 559 -6.80 0.92 -10.53
C LEU A 559 -5.68 0.92 -11.55
N LEU A 560 -5.67 -0.06 -12.46
CA LEU A 560 -4.69 -0.12 -13.54
C LEU A 560 -4.85 1.05 -14.53
N GLU A 561 -6.06 1.46 -14.87
CA GLU A 561 -6.32 2.59 -15.75
C GLU A 561 -5.78 3.91 -15.17
N TYR A 562 -5.83 4.10 -13.85
CA TYR A 562 -5.17 5.21 -13.16
C TYR A 562 -3.64 5.08 -13.19
N ASP A 563 -3.12 3.88 -12.93
CA ASP A 563 -1.66 3.65 -12.93
C ASP A 563 -1.05 3.68 -14.34
N ASP A 564 -1.81 3.36 -15.39
CA ASP A 564 -1.36 3.47 -16.78
C ASP A 564 -1.00 4.92 -17.15
N VAL A 565 -1.75 5.90 -16.64
CA VAL A 565 -1.41 7.33 -16.79
C VAL A 565 -0.07 7.64 -16.12
N MET A 566 0.08 7.19 -14.88
CA MET A 566 1.36 7.34 -14.16
C MET A 566 2.50 6.58 -14.84
N ASN A 567 2.22 5.41 -15.41
CA ASN A 567 3.24 4.61 -16.09
C ASN A 567 3.79 5.32 -17.33
N GLN A 568 2.94 5.95 -18.13
CA GLN A 568 3.38 6.75 -19.28
C GLN A 568 4.30 7.89 -18.86
N GLN A 569 3.96 8.60 -17.81
CA GLN A 569 4.79 9.68 -17.26
C GLN A 569 6.11 9.13 -16.69
N ARG A 570 6.05 8.01 -15.97
CA ARG A 570 7.22 7.32 -15.41
C ARG A 570 8.20 6.90 -16.48
N GLU A 571 7.74 6.35 -17.60
CA GLU A 571 8.58 5.94 -18.71
C GLU A 571 9.37 7.11 -19.31
N VAL A 572 8.73 8.26 -19.48
CA VAL A 572 9.39 9.48 -19.97
C VAL A 572 10.47 9.96 -18.99
N ILE A 573 10.15 10.05 -17.72
CA ILE A 573 11.09 10.51 -16.68
C ILE A 573 12.25 9.53 -16.51
N TYR A 574 11.96 8.23 -16.41
CA TYR A 574 13.01 7.21 -16.24
C TYR A 574 13.91 7.10 -17.47
N LYS A 575 13.39 7.38 -18.67
CA LYS A 575 14.21 7.47 -19.88
C LYS A 575 15.14 8.67 -19.83
N LYS A 576 14.66 9.88 -19.48
CA LYS A 576 15.49 11.07 -19.28
C LYS A 576 16.55 10.82 -18.20
N ARG A 577 16.16 10.22 -17.10
CA ARG A 577 17.07 9.88 -16.00
C ARG A 577 18.14 8.87 -16.41
N ARG A 578 17.79 7.87 -17.21
CA ARG A 578 18.76 6.90 -17.74
C ARG A 578 19.78 7.54 -18.69
N HIS A 579 19.35 8.46 -19.55
CA HIS A 579 20.27 9.22 -20.39
C HIS A 579 21.26 10.01 -19.51
N ALA A 580 20.78 10.68 -18.47
CA ALA A 580 21.63 11.37 -17.51
C ALA A 580 22.58 10.40 -16.78
N LEU A 581 22.11 9.23 -16.34
CA LEU A 581 22.88 8.24 -15.59
C LEU A 581 24.05 7.67 -16.41
N HIS A 582 23.83 7.36 -17.69
CA HIS A 582 24.87 6.85 -18.58
C HIS A 582 25.75 7.95 -19.20
N GLY A 583 25.30 9.19 -19.13
CA GLY A 583 26.00 10.30 -19.77
C GLY A 583 25.80 10.36 -21.28
N ASP A 584 24.87 9.57 -21.82
CA ASP A 584 24.53 9.52 -23.22
C ASP A 584 23.71 10.76 -23.61
N ARG A 585 24.12 11.46 -24.68
CA ARG A 585 23.39 12.61 -25.23
C ARG A 585 23.18 13.80 -24.27
N LEU A 586 23.90 13.86 -23.13
CA LEU A 586 23.77 14.94 -22.15
C LEU A 586 23.80 16.34 -22.78
N SER A 587 24.79 16.62 -23.63
CA SER A 587 24.93 17.92 -24.26
C SER A 587 23.73 18.31 -25.16
N VAL A 588 23.13 17.32 -25.82
CA VAL A 588 21.94 17.55 -26.66
C VAL A 588 20.72 17.78 -25.79
N ASP A 589 20.56 16.97 -24.73
CA ASP A 589 19.43 17.13 -23.81
C ASP A 589 19.47 18.49 -23.09
N ILE A 590 20.67 18.94 -22.66
CA ILE A 590 20.84 20.25 -22.03
C ILE A 590 20.61 21.40 -23.04
N ALA A 591 21.10 21.26 -24.27
CA ALA A 591 20.84 22.25 -25.31
C ALA A 591 19.34 22.41 -25.60
N ASN A 592 18.61 21.30 -25.66
CA ASN A 592 17.14 21.32 -25.82
C ASN A 592 16.46 21.95 -24.58
N MET A 593 16.89 21.61 -23.35
CA MET A 593 16.33 22.22 -22.13
C MET A 593 16.57 23.73 -22.09
N ILE A 594 17.73 24.20 -22.53
CA ILE A 594 18.02 25.64 -22.64
C ILE A 594 17.08 26.28 -23.66
N TYR A 595 16.90 25.66 -24.84
CA TYR A 595 16.01 26.16 -25.88
C TYR A 595 14.56 26.25 -25.39
N ASP A 596 14.02 25.15 -24.84
CA ASP A 596 12.65 25.07 -24.31
C ASP A 596 12.43 26.14 -23.22
N THR A 597 13.43 26.35 -22.33
CA THR A 597 13.34 27.37 -21.27
C THR A 597 13.35 28.78 -21.84
N CYS A 598 14.17 29.04 -22.86
CA CYS A 598 14.20 30.34 -23.53
C CYS A 598 12.89 30.63 -24.27
N GLU A 599 12.36 29.65 -25.00
CA GLU A 599 11.10 29.75 -25.73
C GLU A 599 9.92 30.01 -24.77
N SER A 600 9.85 29.26 -23.67
CA SER A 600 8.80 29.43 -22.65
C SER A 600 8.85 30.81 -22.00
N LEU A 601 10.06 31.33 -21.68
CA LEU A 601 10.18 32.69 -21.10
C LEU A 601 9.85 33.80 -22.09
N VAL A 602 10.25 33.65 -23.36
CA VAL A 602 9.90 34.61 -24.40
C VAL A 602 8.42 34.63 -24.64
N ALA A 603 7.76 33.46 -24.78
CA ALA A 603 6.33 33.37 -25.01
C ALA A 603 5.53 33.99 -23.87
N GLU A 604 5.88 33.68 -22.59
CA GLU A 604 5.21 34.22 -21.42
C GLU A 604 5.14 35.75 -21.42
N TRP A 605 6.26 36.43 -21.65
CA TRP A 605 6.33 37.87 -21.54
C TRP A 605 6.02 38.62 -22.83
N HIS A 606 6.22 37.99 -23.98
CA HIS A 606 5.90 38.57 -25.28
C HIS A 606 4.39 38.74 -25.45
N ASP A 607 3.58 37.77 -25.02
CA ASP A 607 2.13 37.86 -25.05
C ASP A 607 1.60 38.97 -24.15
N LEU A 608 2.26 39.22 -23.01
CA LEU A 608 1.94 40.29 -22.08
C LEU A 608 2.55 41.64 -22.47
N LYS A 609 3.46 41.66 -23.48
CA LYS A 609 4.22 42.86 -23.93
C LYS A 609 5.01 43.57 -22.81
N ASP A 610 5.42 42.82 -21.78
CA ASP A 610 6.17 43.32 -20.62
C ASP A 610 7.66 43.01 -20.74
N TYR A 611 8.38 43.97 -21.34
CA TYR A 611 9.84 43.86 -21.52
C TYR A 611 10.61 43.92 -20.20
N ASN A 612 10.15 44.68 -19.21
CA ASN A 612 10.87 44.82 -17.95
C ASN A 612 10.88 43.53 -17.15
N SER A 613 9.74 42.86 -17.06
CA SER A 613 9.61 41.55 -16.43
C SER A 613 10.38 40.46 -17.18
N PHE A 614 10.39 40.53 -18.52
CA PHE A 614 11.22 39.66 -19.36
C PHE A 614 12.72 39.81 -19.04
N GLU A 615 13.23 41.05 -18.99
CA GLU A 615 14.67 41.32 -18.68
C GLU A 615 15.04 40.84 -17.27
N LEU A 616 14.16 41.06 -16.29
CA LEU A 616 14.36 40.59 -14.93
C LEU A 616 14.40 39.04 -14.85
N ASP A 617 13.52 38.35 -15.59
CA ASP A 617 13.50 36.90 -15.61
C ASP A 617 14.70 36.30 -16.37
N LEU A 618 15.16 36.94 -17.44
CA LEU A 618 16.44 36.55 -18.09
C LEU A 618 17.61 36.58 -17.11
N ILE A 619 17.72 37.62 -16.29
CA ILE A 619 18.75 37.70 -15.27
C ILE A 619 18.52 36.67 -14.16
N ARG A 620 17.28 36.54 -13.71
CA ARG A 620 16.89 35.66 -12.59
C ARG A 620 17.01 34.18 -12.93
N ILE A 621 16.71 33.77 -14.18
CA ILE A 621 16.65 32.37 -14.58
C ILE A 621 17.87 31.95 -15.37
N LEU A 622 18.24 32.75 -16.39
CA LEU A 622 19.31 32.42 -17.32
C LEU A 622 20.66 33.11 -17.00
N ALA A 623 20.68 33.99 -16.02
CA ALA A 623 21.87 34.78 -15.66
C ALA A 623 22.52 35.54 -16.85
N ILE A 624 21.69 36.04 -17.78
CA ILE A 624 22.10 36.82 -18.94
C ILE A 624 21.33 38.16 -18.98
N GLN A 625 21.95 39.17 -19.63
CA GLN A 625 21.27 40.40 -20.00
C GLN A 625 20.53 40.18 -21.31
N SER A 626 19.43 40.92 -21.53
CA SER A 626 18.63 40.81 -22.74
C SER A 626 19.48 41.08 -24.01
N PRO A 627 19.47 40.14 -24.97
CA PRO A 627 20.15 40.35 -26.25
C PRO A 627 19.34 41.22 -27.22
N VAL A 628 18.10 41.61 -26.86
CA VAL A 628 17.21 42.40 -27.69
C VAL A 628 16.82 43.70 -26.95
N SER A 629 16.61 44.79 -27.72
CA SER A 629 16.06 46.01 -27.18
C SER A 629 14.52 45.93 -27.05
N GLU A 630 13.94 46.81 -26.23
CA GLU A 630 12.48 46.83 -26.01
C GLU A 630 11.66 46.96 -27.30
N ASN A 631 12.14 47.82 -28.27
CA ASN A 631 11.46 47.98 -29.55
C ASN A 631 11.47 46.65 -30.35
N LYS A 632 12.64 46.00 -30.41
CA LYS A 632 12.79 44.72 -31.11
C LYS A 632 12.00 43.62 -30.45
N PHE A 633 11.87 43.63 -29.12
CA PHE A 633 11.04 42.66 -28.37
C PHE A 633 9.54 42.77 -28.73
N LYS A 634 9.07 43.98 -29.00
CA LYS A 634 7.64 44.19 -29.36
C LYS A 634 7.31 43.89 -30.83
N ASP A 635 8.32 44.01 -31.72
CA ASP A 635 8.10 43.95 -33.16
C ASP A 635 8.49 42.58 -33.77
N ALA A 636 9.45 41.87 -33.19
CA ALA A 636 9.94 40.59 -33.69
C ALA A 636 9.05 39.39 -33.26
N SER A 637 9.13 38.30 -34.01
CA SER A 637 8.42 37.06 -33.65
C SER A 637 9.03 36.39 -32.41
N ILE A 638 8.19 35.60 -31.71
CA ILE A 638 8.63 34.77 -30.55
C ILE A 638 9.82 33.89 -30.94
N GLU A 639 9.79 33.27 -32.11
CA GLU A 639 10.85 32.39 -32.60
C GLU A 639 12.18 33.14 -32.78
N GLU A 640 12.15 34.33 -33.41
CA GLU A 640 13.37 35.15 -33.62
C GLU A 640 14.00 35.59 -32.29
N ILE A 641 13.17 36.03 -31.34
CA ILE A 641 13.63 36.42 -30.02
C ILE A 641 14.20 35.23 -29.26
N SER A 642 13.51 34.08 -29.31
CA SER A 642 13.92 32.82 -28.66
C SER A 642 15.29 32.34 -29.17
N GLU A 643 15.53 32.40 -30.48
CA GLU A 643 16.84 32.06 -31.06
C GLU A 643 17.96 32.97 -30.57
N LEU A 644 17.74 34.28 -30.50
CA LEU A 644 18.73 35.22 -30.01
C LEU A 644 19.05 34.99 -28.52
N VAL A 645 18.01 34.78 -27.72
CA VAL A 645 18.16 34.48 -26.28
C VAL A 645 18.91 33.15 -26.10
N TYR A 646 18.49 32.10 -26.84
CA TYR A 646 19.14 30.79 -26.80
C TYR A 646 20.63 30.90 -27.16
N LYS A 647 20.98 31.55 -28.27
CA LYS A 647 22.38 31.71 -28.69
C LYS A 647 23.23 32.37 -27.60
N LYS A 648 22.73 33.44 -27.00
CA LYS A 648 23.42 34.16 -25.92
C LYS A 648 23.56 33.31 -24.67
N CYS A 649 22.48 32.58 -24.31
CA CYS A 649 22.47 31.69 -23.16
C CYS A 649 23.44 30.53 -23.32
N TYR A 650 23.47 29.90 -24.49
CA TYR A 650 24.35 28.78 -24.79
C TYR A 650 25.83 29.17 -24.86
N GLU A 651 26.16 30.37 -25.41
CA GLU A 651 27.51 30.94 -25.37
C GLU A 651 27.98 31.17 -23.92
N ASN A 652 27.12 31.76 -23.07
CA ASN A 652 27.40 31.94 -21.64
C ASN A 652 27.62 30.61 -20.92
N TYR A 653 26.80 29.60 -21.21
CA TYR A 653 26.94 28.26 -20.65
C TYR A 653 28.30 27.62 -21.00
N LYS A 654 28.70 27.65 -22.28
CA LYS A 654 30.02 27.14 -22.74
C LYS A 654 31.16 27.83 -22.03
N HIS A 655 31.16 29.17 -22.05
CA HIS A 655 32.21 29.99 -21.40
C HIS A 655 32.33 29.64 -19.91
N LYS A 656 31.19 29.44 -19.23
CA LYS A 656 31.19 29.08 -17.83
C LYS A 656 31.74 27.66 -17.60
N SER A 657 31.41 26.70 -18.42
CA SER A 657 31.94 25.32 -18.32
C SER A 657 33.48 25.33 -18.49
N GLU A 658 34.01 26.13 -19.43
CA GLU A 658 35.46 26.33 -19.60
C GLU A 658 36.12 26.97 -18.37
N LEU A 659 35.51 27.98 -17.81
CA LEU A 659 36.01 28.64 -16.59
C LEU A 659 36.05 27.69 -15.38
N ILE A 660 35.03 26.81 -15.24
CA ILE A 660 35.00 25.79 -14.19
C ILE A 660 36.17 24.84 -14.37
N ALA A 661 36.36 24.30 -15.60
CA ALA A 661 37.46 23.40 -15.91
C ALA A 661 38.83 24.06 -15.60
N GLN A 662 39.03 25.30 -16.00
CA GLN A 662 40.28 26.04 -15.75
C GLN A 662 40.56 26.27 -14.26
N LYS A 663 39.54 26.57 -13.46
CA LYS A 663 39.68 26.81 -12.01
C LYS A 663 39.89 25.54 -11.21
N THR A 664 39.30 24.43 -11.65
CA THR A 664 39.35 23.13 -10.93
C THR A 664 40.58 22.32 -11.27
N TYR A 665 41.08 22.40 -12.50
CA TYR A 665 42.21 21.59 -12.96
C TYR A 665 43.47 21.69 -12.11
N PRO A 666 43.95 22.88 -11.69
CA PRO A 666 45.16 22.99 -10.85
C PRO A 666 45.05 22.21 -9.54
N VAL A 667 43.85 22.23 -8.91
CA VAL A 667 43.58 21.54 -7.65
C VAL A 667 43.52 20.02 -7.88
N ILE A 668 42.89 19.59 -8.97
CA ILE A 668 42.80 18.18 -9.34
C ILE A 668 44.19 17.61 -9.63
N LYS A 669 45.00 18.33 -10.35
CA LYS A 669 46.38 17.94 -10.67
C LYS A 669 47.24 17.78 -9.42
N ASP A 670 47.14 18.68 -8.48
CA ASP A 670 47.83 18.59 -7.19
C ASP A 670 47.36 17.37 -6.38
N ILE A 671 46.09 17.12 -6.31
CA ILE A 671 45.53 15.93 -5.63
C ILE A 671 45.98 14.63 -6.34
N PHE A 672 45.98 14.62 -7.67
CA PHE A 672 46.40 13.46 -8.45
C PHE A 672 47.88 13.14 -8.26
N GLU A 673 48.74 14.13 -8.29
CA GLU A 673 50.20 13.97 -8.09
C GLU A 673 50.55 13.56 -6.66
N ASN A 674 49.86 14.09 -5.66
CA ASN A 674 50.20 13.87 -4.26
C ASN A 674 49.38 12.75 -3.55
N LYS A 675 48.19 12.39 -4.04
CA LYS A 675 47.25 11.53 -3.31
C LYS A 675 46.52 10.50 -4.21
N SER A 676 46.94 10.27 -5.44
CA SER A 676 46.26 9.33 -6.37
C SER A 676 46.20 7.87 -5.87
N ALA A 677 47.14 7.47 -5.03
CA ALA A 677 47.12 6.14 -4.41
C ALA A 677 46.04 5.96 -3.32
N THR A 678 45.49 7.09 -2.82
CA THR A 678 44.54 7.05 -1.69
C THR A 678 43.11 7.34 -2.12
N PHE A 679 42.90 8.11 -3.19
CA PHE A 679 41.55 8.54 -3.64
C PHE A 679 41.31 8.19 -5.10
N GLU A 680 40.28 7.42 -5.36
CA GLU A 680 39.79 7.11 -6.71
C GLU A 680 38.81 8.17 -7.21
N ASN A 681 37.95 8.67 -6.31
CA ASN A 681 36.93 9.66 -6.59
C ASN A 681 37.11 10.90 -5.71
N ILE A 682 36.79 12.08 -6.25
CA ILE A 682 36.77 13.36 -5.53
C ILE A 682 35.34 13.91 -5.50
N ILE A 683 35.05 14.66 -4.44
CA ILE A 683 33.78 15.33 -4.27
C ILE A 683 34.00 16.83 -4.40
N ILE A 684 33.28 17.45 -5.32
CA ILE A 684 33.36 18.87 -5.60
C ILE A 684 32.01 19.50 -5.22
N PRO A 685 31.96 20.41 -4.22
CA PRO A 685 30.70 21.08 -3.91
C PRO A 685 30.41 22.17 -4.94
N PHE A 686 29.17 22.25 -5.39
CA PHE A 686 28.65 23.29 -6.28
C PHE A 686 27.40 23.92 -5.66
N THR A 687 27.29 25.23 -5.72
CA THR A 687 26.16 25.97 -5.16
C THR A 687 25.72 27.11 -6.05
N ASP A 688 24.41 27.32 -6.14
CA ASP A 688 23.77 28.47 -6.78
C ASP A 688 23.41 29.59 -5.76
N GLY A 689 23.84 29.41 -4.49
CA GLY A 689 23.51 30.29 -3.37
C GLY A 689 22.25 29.86 -2.60
N ILE A 690 21.41 28.93 -3.14
CA ILE A 690 20.21 28.40 -2.53
C ILE A 690 20.37 26.90 -2.25
N LYS A 691 20.78 26.15 -3.28
CA LYS A 691 21.02 24.69 -3.21
C LYS A 691 22.51 24.40 -3.33
N THR A 692 22.99 23.41 -2.59
CA THR A 692 24.38 22.92 -2.72
C THR A 692 24.34 21.46 -3.12
N LEU A 693 24.99 21.11 -4.23
CA LEU A 693 25.12 19.75 -4.71
C LEU A 693 26.56 19.26 -4.56
N GLN A 694 26.73 18.01 -4.16
CA GLN A 694 28.03 17.36 -4.11
C GLN A 694 28.23 16.54 -5.38
N ILE A 695 29.18 16.95 -6.19
CA ILE A 695 29.51 16.34 -7.46
C ILE A 695 30.62 15.32 -7.25
N VAL A 696 30.36 14.06 -7.56
CA VAL A 696 31.36 12.99 -7.50
C VAL A 696 31.94 12.79 -8.89
N THR A 697 33.27 12.88 -9.02
CA THR A 697 33.97 12.63 -10.28
C THR A 697 35.19 11.74 -10.05
N ASN A 698 35.53 10.92 -11.06
CA ASN A 698 36.74 10.10 -11.02
C ASN A 698 37.98 11.00 -11.17
N LEU A 699 38.93 10.85 -10.24
CA LEU A 699 40.12 11.68 -10.17
C LEU A 699 41.01 11.51 -11.40
N LYS A 700 41.19 10.29 -11.89
CA LYS A 700 42.01 9.99 -13.06
C LYS A 700 41.41 10.60 -14.32
N GLU A 701 40.13 10.38 -14.56
CA GLU A 701 39.41 10.93 -15.73
C GLU A 701 39.40 12.45 -15.72
N ALA A 702 39.21 13.07 -14.54
CA ALA A 702 39.22 14.50 -14.40
C ALA A 702 40.61 15.10 -14.67
N ASN A 703 41.70 14.40 -14.28
CA ASN A 703 43.06 14.80 -14.59
C ASN A 703 43.39 14.64 -16.08
N ASP A 704 43.07 13.46 -16.66
CA ASP A 704 43.39 13.15 -18.06
C ASP A 704 42.65 14.08 -19.06
N SER A 705 41.43 14.48 -18.72
CA SER A 705 40.61 15.44 -19.49
C SER A 705 40.94 16.91 -19.19
N LYS A 706 41.93 17.19 -18.39
CA LYS A 706 42.29 18.57 -17.95
C LYS A 706 41.09 19.33 -17.36
N GLY A 707 40.22 18.63 -16.68
CA GLY A 707 39.03 19.20 -16.04
C GLY A 707 37.76 19.27 -16.89
N GLU A 708 37.81 18.94 -18.19
CA GLU A 708 36.60 18.96 -19.06
C GLU A 708 35.54 17.93 -18.60
N ASN A 709 35.98 16.77 -18.09
CA ASN A 709 35.05 15.74 -17.59
C ASN A 709 34.26 16.20 -16.35
N ILE A 710 34.72 17.25 -15.66
CA ILE A 710 34.01 17.84 -14.52
C ILE A 710 32.67 18.44 -14.98
N ALA A 711 32.66 19.14 -16.11
CA ALA A 711 31.42 19.71 -16.66
C ALA A 711 30.37 18.62 -16.89
N LYS A 712 30.75 17.48 -17.49
CA LYS A 712 29.86 16.32 -17.68
C LYS A 712 29.40 15.72 -16.36
N SER A 713 30.28 15.65 -15.36
CA SER A 713 29.93 15.15 -14.03
C SER A 713 28.96 16.09 -13.31
N ILE A 714 29.09 17.40 -13.50
CA ILE A 714 28.14 18.43 -13.01
C ILE A 714 26.79 18.24 -13.69
N GLU A 715 26.76 18.24 -15.03
CA GLU A 715 25.54 18.04 -15.82
C GLU A 715 24.77 16.82 -15.37
N LYS A 716 25.46 15.67 -15.28
CA LYS A 716 24.91 14.39 -14.83
C LYS A 716 24.32 14.47 -13.42
N SER A 717 25.10 14.99 -12.48
CA SER A 717 24.69 15.04 -11.07
C SER A 717 23.54 16.01 -10.83
N VAL A 718 23.56 17.17 -11.51
CA VAL A 718 22.49 18.17 -11.45
C VAL A 718 21.20 17.61 -12.03
N MET A 719 21.28 17.00 -13.22
CA MET A 719 20.10 16.39 -13.85
C MET A 719 19.48 15.31 -12.96
N LEU A 720 20.30 14.38 -12.44
CA LEU A 720 19.79 13.31 -11.57
C LEU A 720 19.15 13.87 -10.30
N ALA A 721 19.80 14.83 -9.63
CA ALA A 721 19.31 15.40 -8.38
C ALA A 721 17.97 16.13 -8.57
N ILE A 722 17.90 16.99 -9.60
CA ILE A 722 16.69 17.80 -9.85
C ILE A 722 15.54 16.94 -10.36
N ILE A 723 15.80 16.00 -11.29
CA ILE A 723 14.77 15.07 -11.75
C ILE A 723 14.19 14.28 -10.58
N ASP A 724 15.06 13.75 -9.70
CA ASP A 724 14.61 12.95 -8.56
C ASP A 724 13.77 13.77 -7.56
N ASP A 725 14.17 15.01 -7.27
CA ASP A 725 13.46 15.88 -6.32
C ASP A 725 12.09 16.33 -6.87
N VAL A 726 12.07 16.80 -8.11
CA VAL A 726 10.83 17.29 -8.74
C VAL A 726 9.86 16.11 -9.03
N TRP A 727 10.38 14.93 -9.39
CA TRP A 727 9.57 13.73 -9.56
C TRP A 727 8.89 13.27 -8.27
N LYS A 728 9.59 13.31 -7.13
CA LYS A 728 8.99 12.98 -5.82
C LYS A 728 7.84 13.93 -5.46
N GLU A 729 8.00 15.23 -5.75
CA GLU A 729 6.94 16.20 -5.54
C GLU A 729 5.73 15.90 -6.42
N HIS A 730 5.98 15.63 -7.69
CA HIS A 730 4.93 15.27 -8.65
C HIS A 730 4.17 14.00 -8.26
N LEU A 731 4.84 12.96 -7.74
CA LEU A 731 4.14 11.78 -7.22
C LEU A 731 3.13 12.13 -6.14
N ARG A 732 3.46 13.09 -5.26
CA ARG A 732 2.55 13.57 -4.24
C ARG A 732 1.38 14.35 -4.86
N GLU A 733 1.66 15.26 -5.80
CA GLU A 733 0.62 16.02 -6.50
C GLU A 733 -0.36 15.10 -7.24
N MET A 734 0.15 14.02 -7.83
CA MET A 734 -0.68 13.01 -8.50
C MET A 734 -1.53 12.18 -7.52
N ASP A 735 -1.01 11.88 -6.33
CA ASP A 735 -1.77 11.22 -5.27
C ASP A 735 -2.90 12.14 -4.77
N ASP A 736 -2.61 13.44 -4.56
CA ASP A 736 -3.59 14.46 -4.19
C ASP A 736 -4.66 14.64 -5.29
N LEU A 737 -4.25 14.69 -6.55
CA LEU A 737 -5.18 14.75 -7.70
C LEU A 737 -6.10 13.53 -7.73
N LYS A 738 -5.55 12.32 -7.53
CA LYS A 738 -6.33 11.08 -7.54
C LYS A 738 -7.42 11.06 -6.47
N GLN A 739 -7.18 11.69 -5.32
CA GLN A 739 -8.18 11.84 -4.27
C GLN A 739 -9.24 12.89 -4.64
N SER A 740 -8.80 14.05 -5.14
CA SER A 740 -9.71 15.16 -5.45
C SER A 740 -10.70 14.83 -6.56
N VAL A 741 -10.26 14.12 -7.61
CA VAL A 741 -11.13 13.77 -8.74
C VAL A 741 -12.24 12.78 -8.39
N GLN A 742 -12.15 12.07 -7.27
CA GLN A 742 -13.23 11.18 -6.84
C GLN A 742 -14.50 11.95 -6.50
N ASN A 743 -14.39 13.20 -6.08
CA ASN A 743 -15.52 14.07 -5.82
C ASN A 743 -16.29 14.47 -7.10
N ALA A 744 -15.69 14.31 -8.27
CA ALA A 744 -16.33 14.60 -9.56
C ALA A 744 -17.55 13.72 -9.88
N VAL A 745 -17.68 12.58 -9.18
CA VAL A 745 -18.88 11.73 -9.27
C VAL A 745 -20.14 12.51 -8.85
N TYR A 746 -20.04 13.42 -7.89
CA TYR A 746 -21.16 14.26 -7.45
C TYR A 746 -21.61 15.25 -8.55
N GLU A 747 -20.71 15.59 -9.48
CA GLU A 747 -21.00 16.42 -10.66
C GLU A 747 -21.40 15.60 -11.89
N GLN A 748 -21.60 14.29 -11.76
CA GLN A 748 -21.91 13.36 -12.85
C GLN A 748 -20.83 13.32 -13.95
N LYS A 749 -19.60 13.66 -13.61
CA LYS A 749 -18.44 13.56 -14.51
C LYS A 749 -17.68 12.28 -14.26
N ASP A 750 -17.03 11.76 -15.30
CA ASP A 750 -16.14 10.59 -15.15
C ASP A 750 -14.82 10.98 -14.47
N PRO A 751 -14.55 10.50 -13.24
CA PRO A 751 -13.32 10.83 -12.52
C PRO A 751 -12.05 10.46 -13.27
N LEU A 752 -12.06 9.36 -14.03
CA LEU A 752 -10.90 8.92 -14.80
C LEU A 752 -10.56 9.87 -15.93
N LEU A 753 -11.59 10.39 -16.61
CA LEU A 753 -11.42 11.36 -17.69
C LEU A 753 -10.81 12.66 -17.16
N ILE A 754 -11.33 13.18 -16.06
CA ILE A 754 -10.78 14.38 -15.39
C ILE A 754 -9.35 14.12 -14.96
N TYR A 755 -9.08 12.96 -14.32
CA TYR A 755 -7.74 12.58 -13.92
C TYR A 755 -6.75 12.60 -15.09
N LYS A 756 -7.14 12.09 -16.25
CA LYS A 756 -6.29 12.09 -17.45
C LYS A 756 -5.96 13.51 -17.92
N PHE A 757 -6.94 14.42 -17.95
CA PHE A 757 -6.71 15.80 -18.36
C PHE A 757 -5.85 16.57 -17.38
N GLU A 758 -6.22 16.55 -16.11
CA GLU A 758 -5.47 17.27 -15.06
C GLU A 758 -4.05 16.72 -14.89
N SER A 759 -3.88 15.40 -14.96
CA SER A 759 -2.56 14.77 -14.89
C SER A 759 -1.66 15.14 -16.06
N PHE A 760 -2.22 15.37 -17.25
CA PHE A 760 -1.45 15.84 -18.41
C PHE A 760 -0.92 17.27 -18.19
N GLU A 761 -1.75 18.18 -17.67
CA GLU A 761 -1.32 19.54 -17.36
C GLU A 761 -0.27 19.57 -16.24
N LEU A 762 -0.47 18.77 -15.19
CA LEU A 762 0.53 18.62 -14.13
C LEU A 762 1.86 18.08 -14.68
N PHE A 763 1.81 17.11 -15.60
CA PHE A 763 3.03 16.55 -16.20
C PHE A 763 3.74 17.55 -17.11
N LYS A 764 3.01 18.35 -17.85
CA LYS A 764 3.57 19.45 -18.66
C LYS A 764 4.32 20.44 -17.77
N THR A 765 3.67 20.87 -16.69
CA THR A 765 4.28 21.77 -15.68
C THR A 765 5.51 21.13 -15.04
N LEU A 766 5.48 19.82 -14.75
CA LEU A 766 6.64 19.07 -14.26
C LEU A 766 7.84 19.17 -15.22
N ILE A 767 7.63 18.93 -16.51
CA ILE A 767 8.71 18.97 -17.51
C ILE A 767 9.29 20.37 -17.63
N GLU A 768 8.43 21.38 -17.68
CA GLU A 768 8.86 22.80 -17.70
C GLU A 768 9.67 23.16 -16.45
N LYS A 769 9.22 22.72 -15.27
CA LYS A 769 9.91 22.93 -13.99
C LYS A 769 11.28 22.24 -13.97
N ILE A 770 11.36 20.98 -14.42
CA ILE A 770 12.63 20.24 -14.52
C ILE A 770 13.60 20.99 -15.42
N ASN A 771 13.18 21.38 -16.63
CA ASN A 771 14.03 22.07 -17.59
C ASN A 771 14.52 23.41 -17.00
N LYS A 772 13.62 24.21 -16.46
CA LYS A 772 13.91 25.53 -15.87
C LYS A 772 14.87 25.42 -14.66
N GLU A 773 14.65 24.47 -13.73
CA GLU A 773 15.51 24.31 -12.56
C GLU A 773 16.92 23.81 -12.94
N ILE A 774 17.03 22.86 -13.89
CA ILE A 774 18.32 22.36 -14.36
C ILE A 774 19.10 23.49 -15.04
N VAL A 775 18.48 24.21 -15.97
CA VAL A 775 19.11 25.32 -16.70
C VAL A 775 19.52 26.43 -15.74
N THR A 776 18.64 26.83 -14.83
CA THR A 776 18.93 27.86 -13.82
C THR A 776 20.13 27.47 -12.95
N PHE A 777 20.15 26.22 -12.44
CA PHE A 777 21.26 25.75 -11.62
C PHE A 777 22.57 25.69 -12.41
N LEU A 778 22.59 25.15 -13.61
CA LEU A 778 23.78 25.07 -14.47
C LEU A 778 24.34 26.46 -14.80
N LEU A 779 23.46 27.45 -15.03
CA LEU A 779 23.87 28.82 -15.38
C LEU A 779 24.29 29.64 -14.17
N LYS A 780 23.80 29.36 -12.95
CA LYS A 780 24.10 30.13 -11.74
C LYS A 780 25.15 29.49 -10.84
N ALA A 781 25.16 28.15 -10.72
CA ALA A 781 26.00 27.46 -9.77
C ALA A 781 27.50 27.74 -9.99
N THR A 782 28.22 27.96 -8.90
CA THR A 782 29.64 28.25 -8.87
C THR A 782 30.34 27.41 -7.80
N LEU A 783 31.68 27.37 -7.87
CA LEU A 783 32.47 26.79 -6.78
C LEU A 783 32.36 27.72 -5.55
N PRO A 784 32.13 27.17 -4.33
CA PRO A 784 32.06 27.97 -3.13
C PRO A 784 33.41 28.69 -2.91
N THR A 785 33.39 30.01 -2.84
CA THR A 785 34.54 30.81 -2.42
C THR A 785 34.75 30.64 -0.93
N LYS A 786 36.01 30.59 -0.46
CA LYS A 786 36.41 30.36 0.94
C LYS A 786 35.94 31.44 1.92
N THR A 787 34.67 31.64 2.08
CA THR A 787 34.07 32.46 3.13
C THR A 787 32.85 31.80 3.65
N SER A 788 32.96 31.27 4.89
CA SER A 788 31.95 30.52 5.65
C SER A 788 31.86 29.03 5.37
N ALA A 789 32.87 28.25 5.72
CA ALA A 789 32.70 26.85 6.06
C ALA A 789 32.31 26.77 7.55
N GLN A 790 31.05 26.88 7.87
CA GLN A 790 30.48 26.16 9.01
C GLN A 790 30.04 24.81 8.47
N GLU A 791 30.77 23.79 8.87
CA GLU A 791 30.45 22.39 8.67
C GLU A 791 29.15 22.08 9.41
N GLU A 792 27.99 22.15 8.76
CA GLU A 792 26.84 21.38 9.13
C GLU A 792 26.92 20.02 8.41
N ARG A 793 27.52 19.06 9.12
CA ARG A 793 27.39 17.64 8.78
C ARG A 793 25.93 17.23 8.96
N TYR A 794 25.12 17.39 7.95
CA TYR A 794 23.90 16.62 7.79
C TYR A 794 24.22 15.33 7.04
N GLU A 795 24.73 14.33 7.76
CA GLU A 795 24.54 12.94 7.38
C GLU A 795 23.08 12.55 7.68
N SER A 796 22.18 12.96 6.82
CA SER A 796 20.87 12.32 6.78
C SER A 796 21.04 10.96 6.12
N GLN A 797 21.25 9.93 6.93
CA GLN A 797 20.94 8.57 6.53
C GLN A 797 19.43 8.50 6.32
N ILE A 798 19.01 8.73 5.09
CA ILE A 798 17.63 8.52 4.68
C ILE A 798 17.39 7.01 4.72
N ASN A 799 16.74 6.53 5.76
CA ASN A 799 16.26 5.15 5.83
C ASN A 799 15.12 4.97 4.83
N LEU A 800 15.46 4.48 3.65
CA LEU A 800 14.48 4.05 2.66
C LEU A 800 13.76 2.81 3.19
N GLN A 801 12.44 2.91 3.34
CA GLN A 801 11.60 1.76 3.68
C GLN A 801 11.08 1.13 2.39
N THR A 802 11.35 -0.16 2.23
CA THR A 802 10.74 -0.98 1.17
C THR A 802 9.57 -1.73 1.77
N SER A 803 8.37 -1.60 1.17
CA SER A 803 7.23 -2.40 1.59
C SER A 803 7.37 -3.82 1.07
N ARG A 804 8.01 -4.67 1.87
CA ARG A 804 8.20 -6.10 1.59
C ARG A 804 7.99 -6.94 2.85
N PRO A 805 7.39 -8.12 2.75
CA PRO A 805 7.57 -9.15 3.77
C PRO A 805 8.98 -9.74 3.62
N GLU A 806 9.87 -9.49 4.56
CA GLU A 806 11.12 -10.24 4.65
C GLU A 806 10.80 -11.68 5.07
N GLN A 807 10.90 -12.59 4.13
CA GLN A 807 11.09 -13.98 4.48
C GLN A 807 12.52 -14.11 5.05
N SER A 808 12.64 -14.21 6.36
CA SER A 808 13.91 -14.58 6.99
C SER A 808 14.25 -16.02 6.63
N ILE A 809 15.02 -16.18 5.57
CA ILE A 809 15.70 -17.44 5.33
C ILE A 809 16.87 -17.49 6.31
N ASN A 810 16.69 -18.27 7.38
CA ASN A 810 17.81 -18.64 8.25
C ASN A 810 18.79 -19.51 7.46
N THR A 811 19.78 -18.92 6.86
CA THR A 811 21.01 -19.62 6.49
C THR A 811 21.97 -19.53 7.65
N ASN A 812 22.05 -20.60 8.45
CA ASN A 812 23.22 -20.89 9.26
C ASN A 812 24.41 -21.10 8.33
N ALA A 813 25.18 -20.07 8.10
CA ALA A 813 26.57 -20.18 7.62
C ALA A 813 27.43 -19.34 8.55
N SER A 814 28.06 -20.05 9.45
CA SER A 814 29.14 -19.57 10.28
C SER A 814 30.27 -18.99 9.44
N GLN A 815 30.51 -17.67 9.61
CA GLN A 815 31.89 -17.14 9.55
C GLN A 815 32.00 -15.91 10.45
N SER A 816 33.00 -16.01 11.27
CA SER A 816 33.44 -15.12 12.33
C SER A 816 33.87 -13.74 11.83
N GLU A 817 33.17 -12.69 12.27
CA GLU A 817 33.77 -11.40 12.53
C GLU A 817 33.31 -10.93 13.91
N GLN A 818 34.30 -10.61 14.75
CA GLN A 818 34.08 -10.23 16.15
C GLN A 818 33.32 -8.88 16.22
N PRO A 819 32.17 -8.83 16.90
CA PRO A 819 31.58 -7.53 17.23
C PRO A 819 32.23 -6.97 18.48
N GLN A 820 32.56 -5.71 18.44
CA GLN A 820 32.94 -4.92 19.62
C GLN A 820 31.89 -5.08 20.71
N LYS A 821 32.34 -5.43 21.89
CA LYS A 821 31.50 -5.64 23.08
C LYS A 821 30.80 -4.35 23.48
N THR A 822 29.54 -4.22 23.15
CA THR A 822 28.59 -3.37 23.89
C THR A 822 28.21 -4.11 25.15
N GLN A 823 28.44 -3.48 26.30
CA GLN A 823 28.06 -4.05 27.60
C GLN A 823 26.54 -4.24 27.66
N PRO A 824 26.05 -5.41 28.09
CA PRO A 824 24.62 -5.62 28.21
C PRO A 824 24.05 -4.79 29.37
N ILE A 825 23.02 -4.03 29.09
CA ILE A 825 22.18 -3.41 30.14
C ILE A 825 21.50 -4.56 30.88
N LYS A 826 21.91 -4.80 32.11
CA LYS A 826 21.24 -5.74 33.03
C LYS A 826 19.84 -5.20 33.32
N VAL A 827 18.83 -5.80 32.75
CA VAL A 827 17.45 -5.65 33.20
C VAL A 827 17.33 -6.42 34.51
N GLU A 828 17.15 -5.72 35.62
CA GLU A 828 16.91 -6.33 36.93
C GLU A 828 15.61 -7.18 36.88
N GLN A 829 15.76 -8.47 37.02
CA GLN A 829 14.61 -9.38 37.22
C GLN A 829 13.89 -8.99 38.55
N LYS A 830 12.61 -8.61 38.43
CA LYS A 830 11.77 -8.37 39.61
C LYS A 830 11.60 -9.65 40.40
N ALA A 831 12.12 -9.69 41.61
CA ALA A 831 11.99 -10.85 42.48
C ALA A 831 10.52 -11.11 42.87
N GLY A 832 10.13 -12.38 42.90
CA GLY A 832 8.78 -12.79 43.33
C GLY A 832 8.52 -12.50 44.82
N ARG A 833 7.27 -12.17 45.16
CA ARG A 833 6.85 -11.73 46.54
C ARG A 833 7.33 -12.63 47.68
N ASN A 834 7.52 -13.91 47.46
CA ASN A 834 7.97 -14.92 48.42
C ASN A 834 9.41 -15.41 48.18
N GLU A 835 10.10 -14.90 47.21
CA GLU A 835 11.46 -15.23 46.84
C GLU A 835 12.44 -14.70 47.90
N LYS A 836 13.41 -15.49 48.31
CA LYS A 836 14.48 -15.08 49.21
C LYS A 836 15.52 -14.30 48.42
N VAL A 837 15.81 -13.10 48.87
CA VAL A 837 16.82 -12.20 48.28
C VAL A 837 17.83 -11.82 49.34
N THR A 838 19.05 -11.69 48.94
CA THR A 838 20.15 -11.22 49.81
C THR A 838 20.28 -9.72 49.65
N ILE A 839 20.27 -9.00 50.76
CA ILE A 839 20.43 -7.55 50.81
C ILE A 839 21.60 -7.17 51.69
N THR A 840 22.31 -6.11 51.36
CA THR A 840 23.45 -5.59 52.12
C THR A 840 23.38 -4.10 52.33
N ASN A 841 23.90 -3.63 53.45
CA ASN A 841 24.12 -2.21 53.73
C ASN A 841 25.59 -1.80 53.75
N GLY A 842 26.48 -2.66 53.20
CA GLY A 842 27.94 -2.47 53.17
C GLY A 842 28.66 -3.01 54.40
N SER A 843 28.01 -3.18 55.56
CA SER A 843 28.57 -3.76 56.79
C SER A 843 27.93 -5.07 57.21
N GLU A 844 26.70 -5.29 56.82
CA GLU A 844 25.92 -6.50 57.12
C GLU A 844 25.20 -7.01 55.89
N THR A 845 25.09 -8.35 55.77
CA THR A 845 24.34 -9.04 54.68
C THR A 845 23.22 -9.86 55.32
N ARG A 846 21.98 -9.75 54.82
CA ARG A 846 20.82 -10.49 55.30
C ARG A 846 20.03 -11.13 54.19
N GLU A 847 19.64 -12.39 54.40
CA GLU A 847 18.76 -13.12 53.47
C GLU A 847 17.32 -13.02 53.95
N LEU A 848 16.46 -12.34 53.19
CA LEU A 848 15.05 -12.08 53.53
C LEU A 848 14.12 -12.38 52.36
N LYS A 849 12.88 -12.78 52.65
CA LYS A 849 11.86 -12.83 51.59
C LYS A 849 11.61 -11.44 51.03
N TRP A 850 11.46 -11.32 49.68
CA TRP A 850 11.30 -10.04 48.99
C TRP A 850 10.28 -9.11 49.64
N LYS A 851 9.13 -9.63 50.08
CA LYS A 851 8.12 -8.85 50.82
C LYS A 851 8.68 -8.10 52.07
N LYS A 852 9.73 -8.60 52.71
CA LYS A 852 10.39 -7.98 53.88
C LYS A 852 11.63 -7.19 53.49
N ALA A 853 12.27 -7.54 52.38
CA ALA A 853 13.44 -6.86 51.88
C ALA A 853 13.10 -5.60 51.07
N GLN A 854 11.99 -5.59 50.37
CA GLN A 854 11.56 -4.48 49.49
C GLN A 854 11.49 -3.12 50.23
N PRO A 855 10.87 -2.98 51.41
CA PRO A 855 10.84 -1.70 52.10
C PRO A 855 12.22 -1.22 52.55
N LEU A 856 13.13 -2.16 52.82
CA LEU A 856 14.51 -1.84 53.26
C LEU A 856 15.37 -1.38 52.05
N VAL A 857 15.14 -1.94 50.88
CA VAL A 857 15.80 -1.53 49.64
C VAL A 857 15.23 -0.20 49.15
N GLU A 858 13.93 0.01 49.23
CA GLU A 858 13.27 1.30 48.86
C GLU A 858 13.66 2.45 49.78
N SER A 859 14.08 2.16 51.02
CA SER A 859 14.63 3.18 51.92
C SER A 859 16.03 3.70 51.54
N GLY A 860 16.66 3.11 50.53
CA GLY A 860 18.01 3.49 50.04
C GLY A 860 19.17 3.08 50.93
N LYS A 861 18.90 2.45 52.11
CA LYS A 861 19.93 2.04 53.06
C LYS A 861 20.46 0.63 52.83
N TRP A 862 19.79 -0.15 52.00
CA TRP A 862 20.15 -1.51 51.68
C TRP A 862 20.09 -1.70 50.17
N THR A 863 21.02 -2.45 49.61
CA THR A 863 21.06 -2.80 48.20
C THR A 863 20.92 -4.32 48.01
N ARG A 864 20.24 -4.76 47.00
CA ARG A 864 20.15 -6.17 46.64
C ARG A 864 21.45 -6.61 45.96
N ILE A 865 21.98 -7.76 46.41
CA ILE A 865 23.12 -8.44 45.80
C ILE A 865 22.63 -9.49 44.81
#